data_7659996043fd4adc7e720f1e41dcf690
#
_entry.id   7659996043fd4adc7e720f1e41dcf690
#
_cell.length_a   1.000
_cell.length_b   1.000
_cell.length_c   1.000
_cell.angle_alpha   90.00
_cell.angle_beta   90.00
_cell.angle_gamma   90.00
#
_symmetry.space_group_name_H-M   'P 1'
#
loop_
_entity.id
_entity.type
_entity.pdbx_description
1 polymer ?
#
loop_
_entity_poly.entity_id
_entity_poly.type
_entity_poly.pdbx_seq_one_letter_code
_entity_poly.pdbx_strand_id
1 'polypeptide(L)'
;MKHVIIGTAGHVDHGKTVLVKALTGTDTDRLAEEKRRGITIEPGFARLDWPDGTQAGIVDVPGHEKFIKNMLAGAGGIDLAMLVIAADEGVMPQTVEHLDILSLLGVQGGLVVLTKAELVDDDWLEFVRRQALELTEGTFLEGAPILSVSAVTGQGIPELRDALYRLVQEAREKSALAPFRLPIDRVFSVDGFGTVVTGTLTEGAVRVGDAVELVPSGLQSQVRTLQVHGESVDAAYAGQRAALNLTNLQKAEIHREDAAVRPGSVRPSRMLDVRLRCLESAKRTVLNGSQVHLYHGTSVHLAKAVLLERDELRPGESCLAQLRLTEPMAVKQEDRFVIRFYSPVETIGGGTVLDPRPLRHKRHDPVVLDSLILREQGSGSQRLLQAAEEFGVSLPDSSQLAERSGLDTGTAVSLLADLLNQGKLAEPLPGRYAAASALDALWDRCRELLSAYHQKHPLHAGMPAAELRQKLFRQITPAEGDALLEVFRAEGRMKRAENHWALAEFSIRLTKRQTALRDALLERFLRGGPEPDTVEAVLDSIPPERREEARQVLESLLTGGELVRLSPELCWHREVFQKGLDILRTLCADHGAVTLAEVRDAFDTTRKYALLFLEACDRRQITVREGDCRRLKLKFHD
;
A
#
# COMPACT_ATOMS: atom_id res chain seq x y z
N MET A 1 26.99 -7.98 5.81
CA MET A 1 27.96 -7.84 4.70
C MET A 1 27.30 -6.99 3.63
N LYS A 2 27.97 -5.95 3.14
CA LYS A 2 27.52 -5.19 1.97
C LYS A 2 27.64 -6.02 0.70
N HIS A 3 26.60 -6.03 -0.11
CA HIS A 3 26.62 -6.62 -1.43
C HIS A 3 26.38 -5.52 -2.46
N VAL A 4 27.42 -5.18 -3.20
CA VAL A 4 27.44 -4.08 -4.19
C VAL A 4 27.63 -4.65 -5.58
N ILE A 5 26.91 -4.09 -6.55
CA ILE A 5 27.01 -4.47 -7.95
C ILE A 5 27.66 -3.34 -8.74
N ILE A 6 28.76 -3.65 -9.42
CA ILE A 6 29.48 -2.76 -10.32
C ILE A 6 29.08 -3.11 -11.75
N GLY A 7 28.53 -2.14 -12.49
CA GLY A 7 28.20 -2.33 -13.91
C GLY A 7 29.24 -1.71 -14.82
N THR A 8 29.69 -2.44 -15.87
CA THR A 8 30.45 -1.81 -16.95
C THR A 8 29.52 -1.01 -17.85
N ALA A 9 30.01 0.07 -18.46
CA ALA A 9 29.30 0.84 -19.47
C ALA A 9 30.33 1.40 -20.49
N GLY A 10 29.90 1.67 -21.70
CA GLY A 10 30.79 2.20 -22.73
C GLY A 10 30.59 1.51 -24.08
N HIS A 11 31.30 2.02 -25.11
CA HIS A 11 31.15 1.60 -26.49
C HIS A 11 31.55 0.12 -26.70
N VAL A 12 31.11 -0.47 -27.81
CA VAL A 12 31.64 -1.76 -28.29
C VAL A 12 33.14 -1.62 -28.56
N ASP A 13 33.90 -2.67 -28.37
CA ASP A 13 35.37 -2.71 -28.55
C ASP A 13 36.21 -1.80 -27.63
N HIS A 14 35.60 -1.07 -26.67
CA HIS A 14 36.33 -0.35 -25.61
C HIS A 14 36.96 -1.25 -24.54
N GLY A 15 36.92 -2.56 -24.71
CA GLY A 15 37.64 -3.51 -23.85
C GLY A 15 36.99 -3.81 -22.51
N LYS A 16 35.67 -3.61 -22.35
CA LYS A 16 34.90 -3.89 -21.11
C LYS A 16 35.14 -5.31 -20.58
N THR A 17 34.90 -6.32 -21.42
CA THR A 17 35.04 -7.75 -21.09
C THR A 17 36.48 -8.13 -20.75
N VAL A 18 37.45 -7.55 -21.48
CA VAL A 18 38.88 -7.76 -21.22
C VAL A 18 39.29 -7.12 -19.88
N LEU A 19 38.76 -5.96 -19.59
CA LEU A 19 38.97 -5.28 -18.31
C LEU A 19 38.41 -6.08 -17.13
N VAL A 20 37.16 -6.58 -17.25
CA VAL A 20 36.55 -7.45 -16.22
C VAL A 20 37.38 -8.70 -16.00
N LYS A 21 37.88 -9.30 -17.08
CA LYS A 21 38.76 -10.47 -16.99
C LYS A 21 40.10 -10.15 -16.30
N ALA A 22 40.69 -8.99 -16.57
CA ALA A 22 41.91 -8.55 -15.89
C ALA A 22 41.71 -8.30 -14.39
N LEU A 23 40.53 -7.77 -13.99
CA LEU A 23 40.19 -7.52 -12.60
C LEU A 23 39.85 -8.78 -11.80
N THR A 24 39.15 -9.76 -12.41
CA THR A 24 38.51 -10.88 -11.71
C THR A 24 39.08 -12.26 -12.09
N GLY A 25 39.84 -12.36 -13.18
CA GLY A 25 40.26 -13.62 -13.76
C GLY A 25 39.17 -14.38 -14.52
N THR A 26 37.92 -13.89 -14.52
CA THR A 26 36.75 -14.55 -15.12
C THR A 26 36.47 -14.00 -16.51
N ASP A 27 36.34 -14.88 -17.49
CA ASP A 27 35.89 -14.54 -18.83
C ASP A 27 34.35 -14.51 -18.84
N THR A 28 33.76 -13.33 -19.06
CA THR A 28 32.31 -13.12 -19.00
C THR A 28 31.59 -13.51 -20.30
N ASP A 29 32.31 -13.64 -21.44
CA ASP A 29 31.74 -14.10 -22.71
C ASP A 29 31.57 -15.61 -22.70
N ARG A 30 30.33 -16.08 -22.65
CA ARG A 30 29.97 -17.50 -22.52
C ARG A 30 29.49 -18.13 -23.83
N LEU A 31 28.82 -17.31 -24.68
CA LEU A 31 28.26 -17.79 -25.93
C LEU A 31 29.35 -18.01 -26.98
N ALA A 32 29.25 -19.11 -27.73
CA ALA A 32 30.17 -19.38 -28.85
C ALA A 32 30.14 -18.24 -29.88
N GLU A 33 29.00 -17.57 -30.02
CA GLU A 33 28.82 -16.42 -30.92
C GLU A 33 29.56 -15.19 -30.44
N GLU A 34 29.54 -14.90 -29.11
CA GLU A 34 30.31 -13.82 -28.49
C GLU A 34 31.79 -13.99 -28.76
N LYS A 35 32.33 -15.20 -28.48
CA LYS A 35 33.74 -15.51 -28.70
C LYS A 35 34.14 -15.44 -30.17
N ARG A 36 33.23 -15.81 -31.08
CA ARG A 36 33.52 -15.76 -32.53
C ARG A 36 33.49 -14.33 -33.07
N ARG A 37 32.59 -13.48 -32.56
CA ARG A 37 32.39 -12.09 -33.01
C ARG A 37 33.22 -11.09 -32.24
N GLY A 38 33.75 -11.43 -31.05
CA GLY A 38 34.44 -10.51 -30.15
C GLY A 38 33.55 -9.48 -29.49
N ILE A 39 32.21 -9.71 -29.47
CA ILE A 39 31.24 -8.76 -28.90
C ILE A 39 30.36 -9.47 -27.90
N THR A 40 30.15 -8.84 -26.75
CA THR A 40 29.22 -9.30 -25.72
C THR A 40 27.76 -9.09 -26.19
N ILE A 41 26.95 -10.16 -26.13
CA ILE A 41 25.54 -10.16 -26.54
C ILE A 41 24.61 -10.17 -25.33
N GLU A 42 24.89 -11.02 -24.34
CA GLU A 42 24.16 -11.11 -23.08
C GLU A 42 24.97 -10.54 -21.91
N PRO A 43 24.34 -10.05 -20.84
CA PRO A 43 25.08 -9.62 -19.66
C PRO A 43 25.94 -10.75 -19.10
N GLY A 44 27.22 -10.46 -18.93
CA GLY A 44 28.19 -11.32 -18.27
C GLY A 44 28.25 -11.03 -16.78
N PHE A 45 28.64 -12.01 -15.97
CA PHE A 45 28.69 -11.84 -14.51
C PHE A 45 30.00 -12.40 -13.97
N ALA A 46 30.66 -11.61 -13.14
CA ALA A 46 31.88 -11.97 -12.45
C ALA A 46 31.83 -11.54 -10.98
N ARG A 47 32.76 -12.02 -10.17
CA ARG A 47 32.92 -11.63 -8.76
C ARG A 47 34.30 -11.03 -8.56
N LEU A 48 34.34 -9.92 -7.86
CA LEU A 48 35.56 -9.27 -7.44
C LEU A 48 35.70 -9.44 -5.92
N ASP A 49 36.79 -10.07 -5.49
CA ASP A 49 37.06 -10.37 -4.10
C ASP A 49 38.27 -9.56 -3.61
N TRP A 50 38.22 -9.05 -2.36
CA TRP A 50 39.33 -8.39 -1.68
C TRP A 50 39.84 -9.23 -0.51
N PRO A 51 41.12 -9.02 -0.08
CA PRO A 51 41.72 -9.86 0.97
C PRO A 51 41.04 -9.80 2.33
N ASP A 52 40.30 -8.73 2.61
CA ASP A 52 39.52 -8.53 3.86
C ASP A 52 38.17 -9.26 3.86
N GLY A 53 37.85 -9.99 2.78
CA GLY A 53 36.58 -10.69 2.61
C GLY A 53 35.46 -9.81 2.01
N THR A 54 35.72 -8.53 1.68
CA THR A 54 34.79 -7.70 0.91
C THR A 54 34.60 -8.30 -0.49
N GLN A 55 33.35 -8.30 -0.96
CA GLN A 55 32.98 -8.85 -2.26
C GLN A 55 32.08 -7.86 -3.02
N ALA A 56 32.27 -7.80 -4.34
CA ALA A 56 31.36 -7.09 -5.24
C ALA A 56 31.03 -7.97 -6.47
N GLY A 57 29.77 -7.92 -6.90
CA GLY A 57 29.37 -8.46 -8.18
C GLY A 57 29.76 -7.52 -9.31
N ILE A 58 30.25 -8.05 -10.42
CA ILE A 58 30.45 -7.27 -11.65
C ILE A 58 29.45 -7.75 -12.70
N VAL A 59 28.74 -6.79 -13.31
CA VAL A 59 27.87 -7.02 -14.46
C VAL A 59 28.54 -6.40 -15.69
N ASP A 60 28.97 -7.24 -16.60
CA ASP A 60 29.53 -6.83 -17.89
C ASP A 60 28.39 -6.70 -18.90
N VAL A 61 28.06 -5.48 -19.30
CA VAL A 61 26.93 -5.21 -20.19
C VAL A 61 27.36 -5.11 -21.66
N PRO A 62 26.50 -5.57 -22.60
CA PRO A 62 26.74 -5.41 -24.04
C PRO A 62 26.95 -3.94 -24.42
N GLY A 63 27.89 -3.66 -25.30
CA GLY A 63 28.18 -2.29 -25.78
C GLY A 63 27.40 -1.88 -27.03
N HIS A 64 26.93 -2.83 -27.84
CA HIS A 64 26.37 -2.56 -29.15
C HIS A 64 24.90 -2.14 -29.06
N GLU A 65 24.48 -1.12 -29.83
CA GLU A 65 23.12 -0.55 -29.86
C GLU A 65 21.98 -1.59 -30.05
N LYS A 66 22.22 -2.67 -30.82
CA LYS A 66 21.26 -3.76 -31.02
C LYS A 66 20.95 -4.53 -29.73
N PHE A 67 21.83 -4.49 -28.75
CA PHE A 67 21.73 -5.24 -27.51
C PHE A 67 21.36 -4.37 -26.29
N ILE A 68 20.93 -3.13 -26.49
CA ILE A 68 20.49 -2.23 -25.40
C ILE A 68 19.39 -2.88 -24.56
N LYS A 69 18.47 -3.68 -25.15
CA LYS A 69 17.50 -4.47 -24.38
C LYS A 69 18.19 -5.38 -23.34
N ASN A 70 19.29 -6.03 -23.74
CA ASN A 70 20.05 -6.91 -22.86
C ASN A 70 20.88 -6.11 -21.85
N MET A 71 21.43 -4.98 -22.27
CA MET A 71 22.13 -4.02 -21.39
C MET A 71 21.18 -3.56 -20.28
N LEU A 72 19.98 -3.08 -20.60
CA LEU A 72 18.97 -2.64 -19.64
C LEU A 72 18.55 -3.75 -18.67
N ALA A 73 18.41 -4.99 -19.16
CA ALA A 73 18.12 -6.14 -18.31
C ALA A 73 19.23 -6.44 -17.28
N GLY A 74 20.49 -6.19 -17.64
CA GLY A 74 21.63 -6.31 -16.73
C GLY A 74 21.81 -5.12 -15.80
N ALA A 75 21.40 -3.91 -16.25
CA ALA A 75 21.63 -2.66 -15.53
C ALA A 75 20.68 -2.42 -14.35
N GLY A 76 19.57 -3.13 -14.27
CA GLY A 76 18.51 -2.89 -13.26
C GLY A 76 18.88 -3.17 -11.79
N GLY A 77 20.13 -3.51 -11.50
CA GLY A 77 20.60 -3.74 -10.13
C GLY A 77 21.96 -3.09 -9.83
N ILE A 78 22.49 -2.30 -10.77
CA ILE A 78 23.80 -1.65 -10.68
C ILE A 78 23.78 -0.57 -9.61
N ASP A 79 24.73 -0.61 -8.68
CA ASP A 79 24.95 0.38 -7.65
C ASP A 79 26.04 1.39 -8.03
N LEU A 80 27.10 0.90 -8.67
CA LEU A 80 28.25 1.69 -9.10
C LEU A 80 28.54 1.46 -10.58
N ALA A 81 28.86 2.50 -11.31
CA ALA A 81 29.22 2.43 -12.72
C ALA A 81 30.74 2.44 -12.93
N MET A 82 31.19 1.60 -13.83
CA MET A 82 32.52 1.66 -14.41
C MET A 82 32.39 2.06 -15.88
N LEU A 83 32.51 3.36 -16.17
CA LEU A 83 32.40 3.91 -17.52
C LEU A 83 33.73 3.70 -18.26
N VAL A 84 33.72 2.85 -19.28
CA VAL A 84 34.90 2.42 -20.00
C VAL A 84 35.02 3.16 -21.33
N ILE A 85 36.13 3.84 -21.54
CA ILE A 85 36.47 4.58 -22.73
C ILE A 85 37.82 4.09 -23.23
N ALA A 86 37.91 3.67 -24.49
CA ALA A 86 39.20 3.31 -25.06
C ALA A 86 40.02 4.54 -25.41
N ALA A 87 41.29 4.63 -24.95
CA ALA A 87 42.13 5.79 -25.14
C ALA A 87 42.44 6.06 -26.62
N ASP A 88 42.50 5.04 -27.45
CA ASP A 88 42.75 5.16 -28.89
C ASP A 88 41.55 5.73 -29.69
N GLU A 89 40.32 5.63 -29.16
CA GLU A 89 39.12 6.08 -29.85
C GLU A 89 38.44 7.30 -29.20
N GLY A 90 38.63 7.50 -27.88
CA GLY A 90 37.97 8.56 -27.12
C GLY A 90 36.48 8.32 -26.85
N VAL A 91 35.74 9.40 -26.60
CA VAL A 91 34.29 9.33 -26.30
C VAL A 91 33.50 9.02 -27.56
N MET A 92 32.73 7.96 -27.51
CA MET A 92 31.90 7.45 -28.62
C MET A 92 30.40 7.58 -28.31
N PRO A 93 29.50 7.62 -29.32
CA PRO A 93 28.05 7.83 -29.10
C PRO A 93 27.39 6.83 -28.14
N GLN A 94 27.80 5.56 -28.14
CA GLN A 94 27.26 4.56 -27.23
C GLN A 94 27.73 4.78 -25.77
N THR A 95 28.89 5.42 -25.56
CA THR A 95 29.34 5.80 -24.22
C THR A 95 28.40 6.83 -23.62
N VAL A 96 27.96 7.81 -24.42
CA VAL A 96 26.95 8.82 -24.03
C VAL A 96 25.61 8.15 -23.70
N GLU A 97 25.09 7.31 -24.62
CA GLU A 97 23.81 6.63 -24.41
C GLU A 97 23.83 5.74 -23.15
N HIS A 98 24.95 5.05 -22.85
CA HIS A 98 25.09 4.23 -21.65
C HIS A 98 25.11 5.08 -20.37
N LEU A 99 25.80 6.21 -20.40
CA LEU A 99 25.82 7.16 -19.28
C LEU A 99 24.42 7.72 -19.00
N ASP A 100 23.68 8.11 -20.05
CA ASP A 100 22.31 8.57 -19.97
C ASP A 100 21.39 7.50 -19.35
N ILE A 101 21.49 6.25 -19.82
CA ILE A 101 20.71 5.13 -19.29
C ILE A 101 21.00 4.90 -17.81
N LEU A 102 22.28 4.89 -17.39
CA LEU A 102 22.65 4.70 -15.99
C LEU A 102 22.15 5.85 -15.10
N SER A 103 22.18 7.09 -15.62
CA SER A 103 21.59 8.26 -14.94
C SER A 103 20.08 8.10 -14.75
N LEU A 104 19.35 7.66 -15.77
CA LEU A 104 17.91 7.39 -15.68
C LEU A 104 17.59 6.26 -14.69
N LEU A 105 18.42 5.23 -14.62
CA LEU A 105 18.30 4.12 -13.67
C LEU A 105 18.69 4.50 -12.24
N GLY A 106 19.23 5.71 -12.05
CA GLY A 106 19.52 6.26 -10.74
C GLY A 106 20.78 5.72 -10.08
N VAL A 107 21.76 5.28 -10.87
CA VAL A 107 23.09 4.93 -10.37
C VAL A 107 23.70 6.18 -9.72
N GLN A 108 24.25 6.03 -8.51
CA GLN A 108 24.64 7.16 -7.65
C GLN A 108 26.14 7.47 -7.66
N GLY A 109 26.95 6.61 -8.25
CA GLY A 109 28.41 6.80 -8.23
C GLY A 109 29.13 5.83 -9.14
N GLY A 110 30.44 5.99 -9.22
CA GLY A 110 31.28 5.15 -10.06
C GLY A 110 32.63 5.80 -10.37
N LEU A 111 33.24 5.34 -11.44
CA LEU A 111 34.51 5.89 -11.95
C LEU A 111 34.59 5.74 -13.47
N VAL A 112 35.53 6.46 -14.08
CA VAL A 112 35.85 6.36 -15.50
C VAL A 112 37.16 5.60 -15.69
N VAL A 113 37.20 4.69 -16.64
CA VAL A 113 38.39 3.91 -16.98
C VAL A 113 38.78 4.18 -18.42
N LEU A 114 39.95 4.73 -18.63
CA LEU A 114 40.55 4.87 -19.94
C LEU A 114 41.37 3.61 -20.23
N THR A 115 40.83 2.72 -21.06
CA THR A 115 41.48 1.46 -21.44
C THR A 115 42.41 1.64 -22.62
N LYS A 116 43.20 0.60 -22.97
CA LYS A 116 44.19 0.64 -24.06
C LYS A 116 45.19 1.79 -23.95
N ALA A 117 45.53 2.19 -22.72
CA ALA A 117 46.43 3.32 -22.48
C ALA A 117 47.82 3.10 -23.09
N GLU A 118 48.22 1.85 -23.31
CA GLU A 118 49.48 1.48 -23.96
C GLU A 118 49.55 1.79 -25.45
N LEU A 119 48.41 2.10 -26.09
CA LEU A 119 48.37 2.35 -27.54
C LEU A 119 48.57 3.83 -27.93
N VAL A 120 48.57 4.73 -26.92
CA VAL A 120 48.59 6.18 -27.16
C VAL A 120 49.72 6.83 -26.35
N ASP A 121 50.11 8.03 -26.76
CA ASP A 121 51.06 8.87 -26.01
C ASP A 121 50.35 9.67 -24.91
N ASP A 122 51.14 10.30 -24.04
CA ASP A 122 50.64 11.05 -22.88
C ASP A 122 49.80 12.26 -23.29
N ASP A 123 50.12 12.93 -24.38
CA ASP A 123 49.37 14.12 -24.87
C ASP A 123 48.00 13.72 -25.35
N TRP A 124 47.87 12.62 -26.07
CA TRP A 124 46.60 12.06 -26.52
C TRP A 124 45.78 11.52 -25.36
N LEU A 125 46.42 10.84 -24.43
CA LEU A 125 45.75 10.34 -23.22
C LEU A 125 45.15 11.49 -22.40
N GLU A 126 45.84 12.61 -22.26
CA GLU A 126 45.33 13.80 -21.58
C GLU A 126 44.19 14.45 -22.35
N PHE A 127 44.23 14.42 -23.68
CA PHE A 127 43.11 14.87 -24.51
C PHE A 127 41.84 14.03 -24.25
N VAL A 128 41.94 12.72 -24.26
CA VAL A 128 40.82 11.82 -23.99
C VAL A 128 40.33 11.97 -22.54
N ARG A 129 41.24 12.22 -21.59
CA ARG A 129 40.88 12.53 -20.21
C ARG A 129 39.99 13.79 -20.11
N ARG A 130 40.30 14.83 -20.85
CA ARG A 130 39.49 16.06 -20.92
C ARG A 130 38.13 15.80 -21.55
N GLN A 131 38.01 15.02 -22.62
CA GLN A 131 36.74 14.60 -23.18
C GLN A 131 35.89 13.82 -22.15
N ALA A 132 36.49 12.95 -21.35
CA ALA A 132 35.81 12.22 -20.31
C ALA A 132 35.31 13.14 -19.18
N LEU A 133 36.09 14.17 -18.79
CA LEU A 133 35.66 15.19 -17.82
C LEU A 133 34.44 15.99 -18.35
N GLU A 134 34.50 16.46 -19.60
CA GLU A 134 33.42 17.19 -20.24
C GLU A 134 32.13 16.32 -20.33
N LEU A 135 32.30 15.04 -20.66
CA LEU A 135 31.16 14.09 -20.73
C LEU A 135 30.48 13.89 -19.38
N THR A 136 31.25 13.87 -18.30
CA THR A 136 30.73 13.56 -16.95
C THR A 136 30.22 14.79 -16.20
N GLU A 137 30.44 15.99 -16.69
CA GLU A 137 29.94 17.23 -16.12
C GLU A 137 28.40 17.23 -16.04
N GLY A 138 27.84 17.60 -14.89
CA GLY A 138 26.38 17.56 -14.64
C GLY A 138 25.77 16.17 -14.50
N THR A 139 26.58 15.10 -14.51
CA THR A 139 26.12 13.71 -14.33
C THR A 139 26.46 13.17 -12.93
N PHE A 140 26.01 11.95 -12.61
CA PHE A 140 26.38 11.26 -11.35
C PHE A 140 27.87 10.87 -11.29
N LEU A 141 28.63 11.02 -12.36
CA LEU A 141 30.08 10.80 -12.44
C LEU A 141 30.89 12.13 -12.41
N GLU A 142 30.26 13.27 -12.17
CA GLU A 142 30.98 14.54 -12.00
C GLU A 142 31.97 14.46 -10.82
N GLY A 143 33.22 14.76 -11.09
CA GLY A 143 34.29 14.64 -10.09
C GLY A 143 34.73 13.21 -9.76
N ALA A 144 34.19 12.19 -10.44
CA ALA A 144 34.60 10.81 -10.24
C ALA A 144 36.07 10.56 -10.68
N PRO A 145 36.76 9.58 -10.08
CA PRO A 145 38.13 9.24 -10.48
C PRO A 145 38.18 8.79 -11.96
N ILE A 146 39.17 9.30 -12.71
CA ILE A 146 39.47 8.85 -14.07
C ILE A 146 40.84 8.15 -14.05
N LEU A 147 40.84 6.84 -14.29
CA LEU A 147 42.02 6.00 -14.21
C LEU A 147 42.37 5.44 -15.61
N SER A 148 43.65 5.51 -15.94
CA SER A 148 44.18 4.95 -17.20
C SER A 148 44.74 3.57 -16.95
N VAL A 149 44.34 2.58 -17.76
CA VAL A 149 44.73 1.19 -17.56
C VAL A 149 45.09 0.50 -18.88
N SER A 150 45.93 -0.49 -18.79
CA SER A 150 46.14 -1.48 -19.82
C SER A 150 45.81 -2.88 -19.28
N ALA A 151 44.73 -3.45 -19.76
CA ALA A 151 44.35 -4.81 -19.38
C ALA A 151 45.33 -5.87 -19.95
N VAL A 152 46.10 -5.52 -20.96
CA VAL A 152 47.10 -6.42 -21.59
C VAL A 152 48.39 -6.43 -20.79
N THR A 153 48.90 -5.26 -20.37
CA THR A 153 50.17 -5.15 -19.62
C THR A 153 49.98 -5.26 -18.11
N GLY A 154 48.74 -5.08 -17.63
CA GLY A 154 48.42 -5.03 -16.21
C GLY A 154 48.64 -3.64 -15.56
N GLN A 155 49.11 -2.64 -16.32
CA GLN A 155 49.30 -1.27 -15.81
C GLN A 155 47.98 -0.65 -15.37
N GLY A 156 47.98 0.00 -14.18
CA GLY A 156 46.83 0.68 -13.62
C GLY A 156 45.74 -0.24 -13.05
N ILE A 157 45.82 -1.57 -13.21
CA ILE A 157 44.83 -2.54 -12.67
C ILE A 157 44.83 -2.56 -11.13
N PRO A 158 45.98 -2.55 -10.43
CA PRO A 158 45.97 -2.46 -8.95
C PRO A 158 45.31 -1.17 -8.44
N GLU A 159 45.63 -0.01 -9.02
CA GLU A 159 45.07 1.30 -8.66
C GLU A 159 43.56 1.35 -8.91
N LEU A 160 43.09 0.75 -10.02
CA LEU A 160 41.68 0.62 -10.32
C LEU A 160 40.97 -0.27 -9.27
N ARG A 161 41.60 -1.36 -8.87
CA ARG A 161 41.05 -2.26 -7.84
C ARG A 161 40.93 -1.57 -6.48
N ASP A 162 41.90 -0.74 -6.11
CA ASP A 162 41.88 0.05 -4.88
C ASP A 162 40.84 1.18 -4.93
N ALA A 163 40.61 1.81 -6.09
CA ALA A 163 39.56 2.80 -6.28
C ALA A 163 38.18 2.17 -6.18
N LEU A 164 37.97 1.01 -6.81
CA LEU A 164 36.72 0.26 -6.69
C LEU A 164 36.44 -0.17 -5.25
N TYR A 165 37.48 -0.60 -4.50
CA TYR A 165 37.34 -0.96 -3.09
C TYR A 165 36.77 0.21 -2.28
N ARG A 166 37.34 1.41 -2.43
CA ARG A 166 36.87 2.64 -1.73
C ARG A 166 35.41 2.93 -2.06
N LEU A 167 35.03 2.89 -3.32
CA LEU A 167 33.65 3.13 -3.75
C LEU A 167 32.67 2.07 -3.17
N VAL A 168 33.07 0.80 -3.11
CA VAL A 168 32.27 -0.28 -2.50
C VAL A 168 32.07 -0.01 -1.00
N GLN A 169 33.10 0.47 -0.29
CA GLN A 169 32.96 0.79 1.13
C GLN A 169 32.01 1.98 1.38
N GLU A 170 31.96 2.95 0.47
CA GLU A 170 31.10 4.14 0.56
C GLU A 170 29.67 3.87 0.09
N ALA A 171 29.43 2.86 -0.73
CA ALA A 171 28.11 2.53 -1.27
C ALA A 171 27.08 2.29 -0.15
N ARG A 172 25.83 2.67 -0.39
CA ARG A 172 24.72 2.44 0.56
C ARG A 172 24.41 0.96 0.67
N GLU A 173 24.16 0.50 1.90
CA GLU A 173 23.70 -0.85 2.15
C GLU A 173 22.20 -0.97 1.79
N LYS A 174 21.86 -2.00 1.01
CA LYS A 174 20.48 -2.31 0.67
C LYS A 174 19.76 -2.95 1.87
N SER A 175 18.49 -2.61 2.09
CA SER A 175 17.71 -3.15 3.20
C SER A 175 17.43 -4.64 3.02
N ALA A 176 17.89 -5.46 3.96
CA ALA A 176 17.56 -6.87 4.04
C ALA A 176 16.15 -7.13 4.64
N LEU A 177 15.51 -6.11 5.23
CA LEU A 177 14.21 -6.22 5.89
C LEU A 177 13.03 -6.07 4.92
N ALA A 178 13.26 -5.48 3.75
CA ALA A 178 12.24 -5.37 2.72
C ALA A 178 11.81 -6.77 2.20
N PRO A 179 10.59 -6.94 1.70
CA PRO A 179 10.22 -8.13 0.95
C PRO A 179 11.17 -8.33 -0.24
N PHE A 180 11.67 -9.55 -0.42
CA PHE A 180 12.61 -9.82 -1.49
C PHE A 180 11.98 -9.62 -2.88
N ARG A 181 12.81 -9.16 -3.83
CA ARG A 181 12.46 -9.04 -5.25
C ARG A 181 13.65 -9.42 -6.13
N LEU A 182 13.44 -10.37 -7.03
CA LEU A 182 14.43 -10.88 -7.98
C LEU A 182 13.81 -10.86 -9.39
N PRO A 183 14.07 -9.82 -10.21
CA PRO A 183 13.75 -9.83 -11.64
C PRO A 183 14.46 -11.00 -12.33
N ILE A 184 13.70 -11.82 -13.09
CA ILE A 184 14.22 -13.03 -13.70
C ILE A 184 14.93 -12.67 -15.01
N ASP A 185 16.22 -12.98 -15.11
CA ASP A 185 16.99 -12.78 -16.32
C ASP A 185 17.17 -14.07 -17.16
N ARG A 186 17.15 -15.24 -16.53
CA ARG A 186 17.24 -16.54 -17.21
C ARG A 186 16.37 -17.59 -16.53
N VAL A 187 15.84 -18.51 -17.35
CA VAL A 187 15.10 -19.69 -16.90
C VAL A 187 15.66 -20.92 -17.59
N PHE A 188 16.06 -21.93 -16.83
CA PHE A 188 16.57 -23.18 -17.37
C PHE A 188 16.15 -24.39 -16.52
N SER A 189 16.15 -25.55 -17.11
CA SER A 189 15.91 -26.81 -16.42
C SER A 189 17.23 -27.52 -16.16
N VAL A 190 17.37 -28.09 -14.97
CA VAL A 190 18.50 -28.92 -14.59
C VAL A 190 17.99 -30.33 -14.36
N ASP A 191 18.56 -31.30 -15.06
CA ASP A 191 18.15 -32.71 -14.96
C ASP A 191 18.23 -33.21 -13.52
N GLY A 192 17.11 -33.77 -13.03
CA GLY A 192 16.97 -34.23 -11.63
C GLY A 192 16.72 -33.14 -10.58
N PHE A 193 16.89 -31.86 -10.91
CA PHE A 193 16.71 -30.76 -9.98
C PHE A 193 15.48 -29.91 -10.28
N GLY A 194 14.95 -29.91 -11.51
CA GLY A 194 13.78 -29.14 -11.90
C GLY A 194 14.11 -27.79 -12.50
N THR A 195 13.20 -26.80 -12.32
CA THR A 195 13.33 -25.49 -12.94
C THR A 195 14.10 -24.53 -12.04
N VAL A 196 15.08 -23.86 -12.63
CA VAL A 196 15.92 -22.85 -11.97
C VAL A 196 15.72 -21.50 -12.66
N VAL A 197 15.49 -20.48 -11.86
CA VAL A 197 15.46 -19.07 -12.29
C VAL A 197 16.69 -18.36 -11.75
N THR A 198 17.26 -17.46 -12.54
CA THR A 198 18.34 -16.59 -12.07
C THR A 198 17.97 -15.13 -12.21
N GLY A 199 18.57 -14.32 -11.37
CA GLY A 199 18.41 -12.87 -11.38
C GLY A 199 19.26 -12.21 -10.31
N THR A 200 19.29 -10.90 -10.32
CA THR A 200 19.90 -10.10 -9.26
C THR A 200 18.84 -9.73 -8.23
N LEU A 201 19.08 -10.05 -6.96
CA LEU A 201 18.21 -9.64 -5.88
C LEU A 201 18.30 -8.11 -5.70
N THR A 202 17.22 -7.40 -6.02
CA THR A 202 17.20 -5.93 -5.94
C THR A 202 16.84 -5.44 -4.54
N GLU A 203 16.05 -6.22 -3.80
CA GLU A 203 15.58 -5.88 -2.45
C GLU A 203 15.48 -7.13 -1.57
N GLY A 204 15.61 -6.94 -0.26
CA GLY A 204 15.32 -7.93 0.77
C GLY A 204 16.29 -9.09 0.85
N ALA A 205 15.83 -10.19 1.41
CA ALA A 205 16.54 -11.45 1.50
C ALA A 205 15.59 -12.62 1.23
N VAL A 206 16.09 -13.66 0.55
CA VAL A 206 15.38 -14.91 0.25
C VAL A 206 16.13 -16.08 0.84
N ARG A 207 15.41 -17.06 1.38
CA ARG A 207 15.95 -18.26 2.02
C ARG A 207 15.41 -19.53 1.39
N VAL A 208 16.14 -20.62 1.58
CA VAL A 208 15.63 -21.95 1.28
C VAL A 208 14.36 -22.21 2.09
N GLY A 209 13.30 -22.68 1.42
CA GLY A 209 11.99 -22.90 2.02
C GLY A 209 11.03 -21.72 1.94
N ASP A 210 11.47 -20.53 1.53
CA ASP A 210 10.59 -19.39 1.37
C ASP A 210 9.56 -19.59 0.26
N ALA A 211 8.33 -19.12 0.50
CA ALA A 211 7.30 -19.04 -0.51
C ALA A 211 7.63 -17.93 -1.52
N VAL A 212 7.39 -18.22 -2.79
CA VAL A 212 7.67 -17.33 -3.94
C VAL A 212 6.41 -17.16 -4.77
N GLU A 213 6.14 -15.95 -5.19
CA GLU A 213 5.16 -15.62 -6.22
C GLU A 213 5.90 -15.05 -7.43
N LEU A 214 5.56 -15.50 -8.63
CA LEU A 214 6.06 -14.94 -9.88
C LEU A 214 5.05 -13.89 -10.37
N VAL A 215 5.48 -12.64 -10.53
CA VAL A 215 4.62 -11.52 -10.91
C VAL A 215 5.12 -10.96 -12.25
N PRO A 216 4.27 -10.75 -13.27
CA PRO A 216 2.81 -10.69 -13.25
C PRO A 216 2.06 -12.01 -13.47
N SER A 217 2.74 -13.15 -13.73
CA SER A 217 2.08 -14.42 -14.06
C SER A 217 1.20 -14.98 -12.92
N GLY A 218 1.46 -14.61 -11.66
CA GLY A 218 0.70 -15.07 -10.49
C GLY A 218 1.01 -16.50 -10.05
N LEU A 219 2.04 -17.14 -10.63
CA LEU A 219 2.43 -18.50 -10.27
C LEU A 219 3.05 -18.52 -8.88
N GLN A 220 2.66 -19.49 -8.08
CA GLN A 220 3.19 -19.67 -6.73
C GLN A 220 4.10 -20.90 -6.64
N SER A 221 5.17 -20.77 -5.88
CA SER A 221 6.17 -21.79 -5.69
C SER A 221 6.87 -21.66 -4.34
N GLN A 222 7.88 -22.48 -4.13
CA GLN A 222 8.76 -22.45 -2.95
C GLN A 222 10.21 -22.64 -3.40
N VAL A 223 11.15 -21.97 -2.73
CA VAL A 223 12.59 -22.14 -2.96
C VAL A 223 13.04 -23.49 -2.42
N ARG A 224 13.43 -24.40 -3.31
CA ARG A 224 13.95 -25.72 -2.95
C ARG A 224 15.43 -25.68 -2.59
N THR A 225 16.23 -25.01 -3.43
CA THR A 225 17.66 -24.76 -3.20
C THR A 225 18.03 -23.40 -3.73
N LEU A 226 19.07 -22.83 -3.17
CA LEU A 226 19.56 -21.48 -3.47
C LEU A 226 21.06 -21.52 -3.73
N GLN A 227 21.51 -20.83 -4.78
CA GLN A 227 22.93 -20.68 -5.08
C GLN A 227 23.29 -19.21 -5.34
N VAL A 228 24.44 -18.80 -4.86
CA VAL A 228 25.07 -17.50 -5.13
C VAL A 228 26.48 -17.77 -5.65
N HIS A 229 26.81 -17.22 -6.82
CA HIS A 229 28.11 -17.45 -7.50
C HIS A 229 28.47 -18.94 -7.72
N GLY A 230 27.45 -19.81 -7.86
CA GLY A 230 27.66 -21.28 -8.06
C GLY A 230 27.79 -22.07 -6.76
N GLU A 231 27.87 -21.43 -5.62
CA GLU A 231 27.92 -22.05 -4.30
C GLU A 231 26.52 -22.16 -3.69
N SER A 232 26.20 -23.32 -3.08
CA SER A 232 24.93 -23.51 -2.37
C SER A 232 24.94 -22.73 -1.06
N VAL A 233 23.87 -21.98 -0.80
CA VAL A 233 23.70 -21.13 0.39
C VAL A 233 22.30 -21.29 0.98
N ASP A 234 22.13 -20.99 2.26
CA ASP A 234 20.83 -21.02 2.93
C ASP A 234 20.04 -19.73 2.71
N ALA A 235 20.71 -18.61 2.42
CA ALA A 235 20.11 -17.31 2.18
C ALA A 235 20.88 -16.49 1.15
N ALA A 236 20.15 -15.67 0.37
CA ALA A 236 20.72 -14.63 -0.49
C ALA A 236 20.11 -13.28 -0.16
N TYR A 237 20.89 -12.22 -0.36
CA TYR A 237 20.57 -10.85 0.04
C TYR A 237 20.57 -9.90 -1.15
N ALA A 238 19.88 -8.76 -0.99
CA ALA A 238 19.89 -7.70 -1.98
C ALA A 238 21.32 -7.31 -2.39
N GLY A 239 21.55 -7.15 -3.70
CA GLY A 239 22.87 -6.94 -4.29
C GLY A 239 23.59 -8.25 -4.70
N GLN A 240 23.02 -9.42 -4.45
CA GLN A 240 23.60 -10.67 -4.92
C GLN A 240 22.86 -11.19 -6.14
N ARG A 241 23.64 -11.78 -7.06
CA ARG A 241 23.07 -12.61 -8.12
C ARG A 241 22.81 -14.01 -7.60
N ALA A 242 21.55 -14.43 -7.64
CA ALA A 242 21.10 -15.71 -7.10
C ALA A 242 20.46 -16.62 -8.17
N ALA A 243 20.57 -17.91 -7.96
CA ALA A 243 19.84 -18.94 -8.69
C ALA A 243 18.89 -19.65 -7.71
N LEU A 244 17.60 -19.55 -7.98
CA LEU A 244 16.54 -20.16 -7.18
C LEU A 244 16.01 -21.39 -7.92
N ASN A 245 16.11 -22.56 -7.30
CA ASN A 245 15.40 -23.73 -7.75
C ASN A 245 13.98 -23.69 -7.20
N LEU A 246 12.99 -23.66 -8.09
CA LEU A 246 11.57 -23.52 -7.76
C LEU A 246 10.86 -24.87 -7.84
N THR A 247 10.01 -25.16 -6.84
CA THR A 247 9.22 -26.39 -6.81
C THR A 247 7.99 -26.28 -7.72
N ASN A 248 7.56 -27.41 -8.28
CA ASN A 248 6.25 -27.55 -8.95
C ASN A 248 5.98 -26.60 -10.12
N LEU A 249 7.02 -26.03 -10.73
CA LEU A 249 6.90 -25.19 -11.93
C LEU A 249 7.74 -25.76 -13.07
N GLN A 250 7.21 -25.67 -14.29
CA GLN A 250 7.92 -26.05 -15.50
C GLN A 250 8.54 -24.80 -16.15
N LYS A 251 9.68 -25.00 -16.85
CA LYS A 251 10.37 -23.90 -17.56
C LYS A 251 9.45 -23.14 -18.51
N ALA A 252 8.51 -23.82 -19.18
CA ALA A 252 7.62 -23.22 -20.16
C ALA A 252 6.56 -22.30 -19.55
N GLU A 253 6.32 -22.39 -18.23
CA GLU A 253 5.33 -21.56 -17.51
C GLU A 253 5.93 -20.22 -17.06
N ILE A 254 7.26 -20.12 -16.99
CA ILE A 254 7.98 -18.96 -16.43
C ILE A 254 8.49 -18.08 -17.57
N HIS A 255 8.15 -16.80 -17.50
CA HIS A 255 8.60 -15.81 -18.47
C HIS A 255 9.79 -15.01 -17.94
N ARG A 256 10.71 -14.60 -18.82
CA ARG A 256 11.85 -13.73 -18.47
C ARG A 256 11.39 -12.35 -17.94
N GLU A 257 10.16 -12.00 -18.19
CA GLU A 257 9.54 -10.73 -17.76
C GLU A 257 8.93 -10.82 -16.35
N ASP A 258 8.90 -12.02 -15.76
CA ASP A 258 8.46 -12.21 -14.37
C ASP A 258 9.54 -11.76 -13.38
N ALA A 259 9.08 -11.34 -12.22
CA ALA A 259 9.91 -11.15 -11.03
C ALA A 259 9.48 -12.14 -9.95
N ALA A 260 10.45 -12.83 -9.34
CA ALA A 260 10.21 -13.64 -8.17
C ALA A 260 10.17 -12.74 -6.93
N VAL A 261 9.05 -12.79 -6.21
CA VAL A 261 8.80 -11.90 -5.06
C VAL A 261 8.22 -12.67 -3.88
N ARG A 262 8.25 -12.06 -2.69
CA ARG A 262 7.47 -12.56 -1.56
C ARG A 262 5.97 -12.49 -1.92
N PRO A 263 5.18 -13.54 -1.69
CA PRO A 263 3.75 -13.52 -2.02
C PRO A 263 3.02 -12.30 -1.48
N GLY A 264 2.26 -11.64 -2.36
CA GLY A 264 1.47 -10.45 -2.06
C GLY A 264 2.26 -9.14 -1.90
N SER A 265 3.60 -9.13 -2.02
CA SER A 265 4.42 -7.92 -1.84
C SER A 265 4.46 -7.00 -3.06
N VAL A 266 4.14 -7.50 -4.24
CA VAL A 266 4.04 -6.74 -5.49
C VAL A 266 2.77 -7.11 -6.19
N ARG A 267 1.98 -6.12 -6.58
CA ARG A 267 0.77 -6.34 -7.38
C ARG A 267 1.00 -5.83 -8.80
N PRO A 268 0.64 -6.61 -9.83
CA PRO A 268 0.82 -6.18 -11.22
C PRO A 268 -0.08 -4.99 -11.53
N SER A 269 0.40 -4.10 -12.39
CA SER A 269 -0.33 -2.90 -12.82
C SER A 269 -0.26 -2.69 -14.33
N ARG A 270 -1.33 -2.11 -14.88
CA ARG A 270 -1.43 -1.65 -16.28
C ARG A 270 -1.36 -0.13 -16.43
N MET A 271 -1.29 0.60 -15.32
CA MET A 271 -1.15 2.06 -15.31
C MET A 271 -0.15 2.47 -14.24
N LEU A 272 0.68 3.45 -14.58
CA LEU A 272 1.69 4.01 -13.69
C LEU A 272 1.60 5.53 -13.76
N ASP A 273 1.57 6.19 -12.61
CA ASP A 273 1.87 7.62 -12.58
C ASP A 273 3.36 7.81 -12.31
N VAL A 274 3.96 8.67 -13.09
CA VAL A 274 5.42 8.80 -13.13
C VAL A 274 5.87 10.26 -13.21
N ARG A 275 7.08 10.54 -12.72
CA ARG A 275 7.86 11.67 -13.19
C ARG A 275 8.61 11.19 -14.43
N LEU A 276 8.27 11.74 -15.58
CA LEU A 276 8.90 11.44 -16.86
C LEU A 276 9.90 12.54 -17.22
N ARG A 277 11.15 12.16 -17.52
CA ARG A 277 12.21 13.05 -17.99
C ARG A 277 12.60 12.67 -19.41
N CYS A 278 12.69 13.66 -20.29
CA CYS A 278 13.29 13.52 -21.62
C CYS A 278 14.79 13.84 -21.51
N LEU A 279 15.63 13.01 -22.12
CA LEU A 279 17.08 13.24 -22.17
C LEU A 279 17.42 14.51 -22.94
N GLU A 280 18.46 15.21 -22.57
CA GLU A 280 18.99 16.35 -23.33
C GLU A 280 19.52 15.92 -24.69
N SER A 281 20.12 14.72 -24.75
CA SER A 281 20.63 14.06 -25.95
C SER A 281 19.54 13.57 -26.90
N ALA A 282 18.27 13.57 -26.47
CA ALA A 282 17.16 13.09 -27.30
C ALA A 282 16.94 13.98 -28.53
N LYS A 283 16.82 13.36 -29.70
CA LYS A 283 16.60 14.08 -30.96
C LYS A 283 15.14 14.47 -31.19
N ARG A 284 14.23 13.99 -30.36
CA ARG A 284 12.78 14.08 -30.57
C ARG A 284 12.05 14.47 -29.30
N THR A 285 10.98 15.20 -29.47
CA THR A 285 10.00 15.55 -28.44
C THR A 285 9.03 14.39 -28.20
N VAL A 286 8.69 14.11 -26.97
CA VAL A 286 7.61 13.19 -26.61
C VAL A 286 6.28 13.94 -26.64
N LEU A 287 5.39 13.56 -27.54
CA LEU A 287 4.05 14.14 -27.62
C LEU A 287 3.07 13.41 -26.71
N ASN A 288 2.04 14.12 -26.24
CA ASN A 288 0.96 13.50 -25.50
C ASN A 288 0.30 12.37 -26.31
N GLY A 289 0.27 11.18 -25.73
CA GLY A 289 -0.29 9.99 -26.37
C GLY A 289 0.70 9.20 -27.23
N SER A 290 1.99 9.57 -27.24
CA SER A 290 3.05 8.80 -27.90
C SER A 290 3.09 7.37 -27.41
N GLN A 291 3.34 6.44 -28.33
CA GLN A 291 3.65 5.05 -28.00
C GLN A 291 5.14 4.89 -27.78
N VAL A 292 5.50 4.26 -26.67
CA VAL A 292 6.89 4.04 -26.24
C VAL A 292 7.09 2.61 -25.75
N HIS A 293 8.29 2.08 -25.94
CA HIS A 293 8.73 0.90 -25.20
C HIS A 293 9.22 1.34 -23.81
N LEU A 294 8.63 0.77 -22.77
CA LEU A 294 9.02 0.95 -21.39
C LEU A 294 9.87 -0.24 -20.96
N TYR A 295 11.08 0.04 -20.47
CA TYR A 295 12.03 -0.93 -19.95
C TYR A 295 12.12 -0.79 -18.43
N HIS A 296 11.91 -1.89 -17.73
CA HIS A 296 12.02 -1.97 -16.28
C HIS A 296 12.57 -3.33 -15.86
N GLY A 297 13.72 -3.34 -15.18
CA GLY A 297 14.43 -4.59 -14.88
C GLY A 297 14.67 -5.41 -16.15
N THR A 298 14.17 -6.64 -16.17
CA THR A 298 14.30 -7.56 -17.32
C THR A 298 13.12 -7.47 -18.30
N SER A 299 12.07 -6.72 -17.96
CA SER A 299 10.82 -6.65 -18.74
C SER A 299 10.78 -5.48 -19.72
N VAL A 300 10.03 -5.66 -20.81
CA VAL A 300 9.78 -4.63 -21.84
C VAL A 300 8.30 -4.63 -22.17
N HIS A 301 7.66 -3.47 -22.00
CA HIS A 301 6.23 -3.31 -22.25
C HIS A 301 5.97 -2.18 -23.24
N LEU A 302 4.93 -2.32 -24.03
CA LEU A 302 4.43 -1.21 -24.85
C LEU A 302 3.53 -0.33 -23.98
N ALA A 303 3.81 0.97 -23.95
CA ALA A 303 3.06 1.94 -23.16
C ALA A 303 2.63 3.14 -24.01
N LYS A 304 1.48 3.71 -23.66
CA LYS A 304 1.04 5.03 -24.13
C LYS A 304 1.38 6.07 -23.08
N ALA A 305 2.20 7.05 -23.43
CA ALA A 305 2.55 8.17 -22.55
C ALA A 305 1.46 9.25 -22.60
N VAL A 306 0.75 9.46 -21.50
CA VAL A 306 -0.24 10.52 -21.32
C VAL A 306 0.38 11.60 -20.44
N LEU A 307 0.75 12.73 -21.03
CA LEU A 307 1.34 13.86 -20.31
C LEU A 307 0.23 14.59 -19.55
N LEU A 308 0.35 14.76 -18.23
CA LEU A 308 -0.71 15.31 -17.38
C LEU A 308 -0.71 16.84 -17.34
N GLU A 309 0.48 17.48 -17.49
CA GLU A 309 0.68 18.92 -17.31
C GLU A 309 0.77 19.69 -18.63
N ARG A 310 1.16 19.02 -19.72
CA ARG A 310 1.52 19.66 -21.01
C ARG A 310 1.17 18.77 -22.20
N ASP A 311 1.28 19.29 -23.41
CA ASP A 311 1.01 18.54 -24.64
C ASP A 311 2.25 17.90 -25.25
N GLU A 312 3.42 18.45 -24.95
CA GLU A 312 4.73 17.95 -25.40
C GLU A 312 5.77 18.01 -24.28
N LEU A 313 6.74 17.11 -24.33
CA LEU A 313 7.90 17.07 -23.45
C LEU A 313 9.15 17.12 -24.31
N ARG A 314 9.89 18.23 -24.26
CA ARG A 314 11.09 18.51 -25.05
C ARG A 314 12.32 17.90 -24.41
N PRO A 315 13.42 17.73 -25.19
CA PRO A 315 14.72 17.35 -24.63
C PRO A 315 15.13 18.23 -23.45
N GLY A 316 15.63 17.60 -22.37
CA GLY A 316 16.02 18.26 -21.12
C GLY A 316 14.87 18.53 -20.13
N GLU A 317 13.62 18.45 -20.57
CA GLU A 317 12.46 18.72 -19.70
C GLU A 317 11.97 17.48 -18.93
N SER A 318 11.19 17.74 -17.87
CA SER A 318 10.45 16.72 -17.13
C SER A 318 8.99 17.12 -16.91
N CYS A 319 8.10 16.13 -16.76
CA CYS A 319 6.70 16.36 -16.42
C CYS A 319 6.09 15.17 -15.68
N LEU A 320 4.94 15.41 -15.05
CA LEU A 320 4.07 14.34 -14.55
C LEU A 320 3.35 13.68 -15.73
N ALA A 321 3.37 12.36 -15.78
CA ALA A 321 2.73 11.59 -16.84
C ALA A 321 2.09 10.32 -16.28
N GLN A 322 1.07 9.82 -17.00
CA GLN A 322 0.50 8.50 -16.77
C GLN A 322 0.89 7.56 -17.91
N LEU A 323 1.64 6.51 -17.62
CA LEU A 323 1.97 5.47 -18.59
C LEU A 323 0.89 4.38 -18.56
N ARG A 324 0.26 4.13 -19.70
CA ARG A 324 -0.79 3.12 -19.86
C ARG A 324 -0.25 1.95 -20.66
N LEU A 325 -0.10 0.82 -19.99
CA LEU A 325 0.52 -0.39 -20.50
C LEU A 325 -0.48 -1.27 -21.25
N THR A 326 -0.03 -1.99 -22.26
CA THR A 326 -0.82 -3.02 -22.94
C THR A 326 -1.00 -4.26 -22.07
N GLU A 327 0.01 -4.59 -21.27
CA GLU A 327 0.06 -5.77 -20.39
C GLU A 327 0.44 -5.37 -18.97
N PRO A 328 0.04 -6.14 -17.95
CA PRO A 328 0.41 -5.83 -16.59
C PRO A 328 1.90 -6.08 -16.35
N MET A 329 2.53 -5.27 -15.50
CA MET A 329 3.92 -5.43 -15.09
C MET A 329 4.08 -5.37 -13.56
N ALA A 330 5.14 -6.02 -13.07
CA ALA A 330 5.54 -5.98 -11.66
C ALA A 330 6.36 -4.73 -11.37
N VAL A 331 5.77 -3.76 -10.66
CA VAL A 331 6.41 -2.47 -10.38
C VAL A 331 6.04 -1.95 -9.01
N LYS A 332 6.94 -1.22 -8.37
CA LYS A 332 6.74 -0.53 -7.09
C LYS A 332 6.91 0.98 -7.24
N GLN A 333 6.49 1.70 -6.22
CA GLN A 333 6.82 3.12 -6.06
C GLN A 333 8.35 3.29 -5.97
N GLU A 334 8.85 4.40 -6.52
CA GLU A 334 10.28 4.74 -6.64
C GLU A 334 11.08 3.87 -7.63
N ASP A 335 10.47 2.86 -8.27
CA ASP A 335 11.13 2.13 -9.34
C ASP A 335 11.52 3.05 -10.50
N ARG A 336 12.72 2.82 -11.05
CA ARG A 336 13.26 3.53 -12.19
C ARG A 336 12.97 2.77 -13.49
N PHE A 337 12.74 3.50 -14.54
CA PHE A 337 12.48 2.94 -15.86
C PHE A 337 13.11 3.79 -16.97
N VAL A 338 13.30 3.17 -18.12
CA VAL A 338 13.77 3.83 -19.36
C VAL A 338 12.68 3.70 -20.41
N ILE A 339 12.48 4.76 -21.20
CA ILE A 339 11.60 4.72 -22.37
C ILE A 339 12.39 4.91 -23.66
N ARG A 340 11.96 4.14 -24.69
CA ARG A 340 12.48 4.27 -26.06
C ARG A 340 11.32 4.45 -27.04
N PHE A 341 11.53 5.18 -28.12
CA PHE A 341 10.52 5.27 -29.18
C PHE A 341 10.19 3.92 -29.78
N TYR A 342 8.94 3.76 -30.22
CA TYR A 342 8.50 2.55 -30.88
C TYR A 342 9.21 2.34 -32.22
N SER A 343 9.34 3.39 -33.05
CA SER A 343 10.01 3.35 -34.35
C SER A 343 10.48 4.73 -34.79
N PRO A 344 11.76 4.91 -35.14
CA PRO A 344 12.88 4.01 -34.84
C PRO A 344 13.10 3.85 -33.33
N VAL A 345 13.69 2.73 -32.94
CA VAL A 345 13.97 2.45 -31.53
C VAL A 345 15.17 3.28 -31.08
N GLU A 346 14.93 4.34 -30.35
CA GLU A 346 15.90 5.31 -29.84
C GLU A 346 15.59 5.62 -28.37
N THR A 347 16.60 5.66 -27.50
CA THR A 347 16.43 6.05 -26.10
C THR A 347 16.07 7.52 -26.03
N ILE A 348 14.95 7.84 -25.37
CA ILE A 348 14.42 9.20 -25.32
C ILE A 348 14.31 9.75 -23.91
N GLY A 349 14.27 8.88 -22.92
CA GLY A 349 14.11 9.31 -21.55
C GLY A 349 13.81 8.17 -20.61
N GLY A 350 13.31 8.51 -19.46
CA GLY A 350 12.94 7.58 -18.41
C GLY A 350 12.36 8.34 -17.23
N GLY A 351 12.37 7.71 -16.07
CA GLY A 351 11.85 8.39 -14.90
C GLY A 351 11.66 7.52 -13.70
N THR A 352 10.83 8.01 -12.78
CA THR A 352 10.51 7.37 -11.52
C THR A 352 9.02 7.12 -11.41
N VAL A 353 8.64 5.96 -10.91
CA VAL A 353 7.25 5.60 -10.61
C VAL A 353 6.83 6.28 -9.31
N LEU A 354 5.79 7.11 -9.37
CA LEU A 354 5.22 7.82 -8.22
C LEU A 354 4.04 7.04 -7.62
N ASP A 355 3.18 6.50 -8.48
CA ASP A 355 2.10 5.58 -8.08
C ASP A 355 2.07 4.37 -9.02
N PRO A 356 2.33 3.17 -8.50
CA PRO A 356 2.29 1.95 -9.31
C PRO A 356 0.87 1.48 -9.63
N ARG A 357 -0.18 2.02 -8.97
CA ARG A 357 -1.58 1.59 -9.12
C ARG A 357 -2.55 2.76 -9.10
N PRO A 358 -2.38 3.75 -10.01
CA PRO A 358 -3.25 4.90 -10.05
C PRO A 358 -4.61 4.57 -10.67
N LEU A 359 -5.58 5.41 -10.40
CA LEU A 359 -6.78 5.50 -11.22
C LEU A 359 -6.48 6.25 -12.52
N ARG A 360 -7.38 6.16 -13.49
CA ARG A 360 -7.26 6.93 -14.74
C ARG A 360 -7.54 8.41 -14.47
N HIS A 361 -6.54 9.25 -14.69
CA HIS A 361 -6.64 10.69 -14.46
C HIS A 361 -7.14 11.44 -15.70
N LYS A 362 -7.76 12.61 -15.43
CA LYS A 362 -7.95 13.67 -16.41
C LYS A 362 -6.66 14.51 -16.46
N ARG A 363 -6.34 14.99 -17.67
CA ARG A 363 -5.21 15.91 -17.83
C ARG A 363 -5.55 17.27 -17.21
N HIS A 364 -4.52 17.96 -16.75
CA HIS A 364 -4.62 19.29 -16.14
C HIS A 364 -5.53 19.37 -14.91
N ASP A 365 -5.74 18.24 -14.21
CA ASP A 365 -6.48 18.24 -12.96
C ASP A 365 -5.53 18.66 -11.82
N PRO A 366 -5.73 19.84 -11.20
CA PRO A 366 -4.82 20.37 -10.20
C PRO A 366 -4.73 19.46 -8.96
N VAL A 367 -5.83 18.82 -8.56
CA VAL A 367 -5.85 17.91 -7.41
C VAL A 367 -4.95 16.70 -7.64
N VAL A 368 -4.97 16.16 -8.86
CA VAL A 368 -4.10 15.03 -9.25
C VAL A 368 -2.64 15.48 -9.27
N LEU A 369 -2.36 16.64 -9.87
CA LEU A 369 -0.99 17.16 -9.98
C LEU A 369 -0.38 17.42 -8.61
N ASP A 370 -1.11 18.11 -7.72
CA ASP A 370 -0.67 18.38 -6.35
C ASP A 370 -0.42 17.08 -5.56
N SER A 371 -1.31 16.09 -5.72
CA SER A 371 -1.18 14.77 -5.11
C SER A 371 0.11 14.05 -5.56
N LEU A 372 0.44 14.09 -6.85
CA LEU A 372 1.65 13.47 -7.40
C LEU A 372 2.93 14.22 -7.00
N ILE A 373 2.89 15.55 -6.92
CA ILE A 373 4.00 16.35 -6.41
C ILE A 373 4.28 16.01 -4.94
N LEU A 374 3.22 15.87 -4.14
CA LEU A 374 3.36 15.49 -2.73
C LEU A 374 3.94 14.08 -2.57
N ARG A 375 3.56 13.13 -3.43
CA ARG A 375 4.17 11.79 -3.44
C ARG A 375 5.66 11.83 -3.78
N GLU A 376 6.07 12.71 -4.68
CA GLU A 376 7.46 12.84 -5.12
C GLU A 376 8.34 13.57 -4.10
N GLN A 377 7.86 14.68 -3.55
CA GLN A 377 8.66 15.64 -2.77
C GLN A 377 8.26 15.72 -1.30
N GLY A 378 7.12 15.13 -0.92
CA GLY A 378 6.61 15.19 0.42
C GLY A 378 7.45 14.39 1.42
N SER A 379 7.48 14.87 2.66
CA SER A 379 8.05 14.11 3.77
C SER A 379 7.30 12.80 4.00
N GLY A 380 7.92 11.83 4.69
CA GLY A 380 7.26 10.57 5.05
C GLY A 380 5.92 10.77 5.77
N SER A 381 5.83 11.75 6.69
CA SER A 381 4.57 12.10 7.38
C SER A 381 3.50 12.62 6.42
N GLN A 382 3.88 13.44 5.44
CA GLN A 382 2.94 13.97 4.46
C GLN A 382 2.42 12.87 3.54
N ARG A 383 3.30 12.00 3.04
CA ARG A 383 2.91 10.84 2.20
C ARG A 383 2.01 9.86 2.96
N LEU A 384 2.29 9.63 4.25
CA LEU A 384 1.50 8.75 5.10
C LEU A 384 0.09 9.33 5.37
N LEU A 385 0.01 10.63 5.63
CA LEU A 385 -1.27 11.34 5.80
C LEU A 385 -2.09 11.28 4.51
N GLN A 386 -1.48 11.58 3.36
CA GLN A 386 -2.11 11.46 2.05
C GLN A 386 -2.65 10.05 1.80
N ALA A 387 -1.85 9.02 2.13
CA ALA A 387 -2.29 7.64 2.01
C ALA A 387 -3.55 7.36 2.86
N ALA A 388 -3.61 7.88 4.10
CA ALA A 388 -4.78 7.74 4.95
C ALA A 388 -6.01 8.48 4.39
N GLU A 389 -5.83 9.67 3.80
CA GLU A 389 -6.89 10.42 3.14
C GLU A 389 -7.46 9.67 1.92
N GLU A 390 -6.62 9.03 1.12
CA GLU A 390 -7.04 8.21 -0.03
C GLU A 390 -7.84 6.96 0.39
N PHE A 391 -7.53 6.35 1.51
CA PHE A 391 -8.34 5.27 2.09
C PHE A 391 -9.68 5.77 2.64
N GLY A 392 -9.80 7.06 2.94
CA GLY A 392 -11.02 7.66 3.48
C GLY A 392 -11.46 6.98 4.76
N VAL A 393 -12.68 6.39 4.74
CA VAL A 393 -13.29 5.73 5.91
C VAL A 393 -13.06 4.20 5.93
N SER A 394 -12.21 3.67 5.07
CA SER A 394 -11.96 2.21 4.96
C SER A 394 -11.10 1.62 6.06
N LEU A 395 -10.65 2.42 7.01
CA LEU A 395 -9.86 2.03 8.18
C LEU A 395 -8.67 1.11 7.87
N PRO A 396 -7.66 1.59 7.09
CA PRO A 396 -6.45 0.83 6.79
C PRO A 396 -5.64 0.53 8.06
N ASP A 397 -4.88 -0.57 8.04
CA ASP A 397 -3.86 -0.85 9.05
C ASP A 397 -2.50 -0.19 8.69
N SER A 398 -1.53 -0.30 9.62
CA SER A 398 -0.19 0.28 9.44
C SER A 398 0.56 -0.27 8.23
N SER A 399 0.36 -1.55 7.88
CA SER A 399 1.01 -2.18 6.73
C SER A 399 0.44 -1.65 5.41
N GLN A 400 -0.88 -1.50 5.34
CA GLN A 400 -1.56 -0.92 4.17
C GLN A 400 -1.16 0.54 3.95
N LEU A 401 -1.04 1.33 5.03
CA LEU A 401 -0.59 2.72 4.97
C LEU A 401 0.88 2.81 4.56
N ALA A 402 1.74 1.95 5.11
CA ALA A 402 3.16 1.86 4.73
C ALA A 402 3.30 1.53 3.23
N GLU A 403 2.60 0.51 2.74
CA GLU A 403 2.60 0.14 1.31
C GLU A 403 2.15 1.30 0.43
N ARG A 404 1.04 2.00 0.82
CA ARG A 404 0.48 3.09 0.00
C ARG A 404 1.33 4.35 0.00
N SER A 405 2.05 4.63 1.08
CA SER A 405 2.95 5.78 1.21
C SER A 405 4.38 5.53 0.71
N GLY A 406 4.72 4.28 0.34
CA GLY A 406 6.08 3.88 -0.06
C GLY A 406 7.08 3.89 1.09
N LEU A 407 6.61 3.69 2.33
CA LEU A 407 7.47 3.65 3.52
C LEU A 407 7.65 2.19 3.98
N ASP A 408 8.76 1.93 4.66
CA ASP A 408 8.88 0.69 5.42
C ASP A 408 7.97 0.72 6.66
N THR A 409 7.53 -0.47 7.10
CA THR A 409 6.54 -0.60 8.19
C THR A 409 7.04 0.01 9.51
N GLY A 410 8.34 -0.07 9.82
CA GLY A 410 8.90 0.46 11.05
C GLY A 410 8.84 2.00 11.09
N THR A 411 9.27 2.64 10.01
CA THR A 411 9.17 4.10 9.83
C THR A 411 7.71 4.54 9.84
N ALA A 412 6.81 3.82 9.16
CA ALA A 412 5.40 4.15 9.13
C ALA A 412 4.77 4.13 10.53
N VAL A 413 5.04 3.10 11.34
CA VAL A 413 4.51 3.00 12.73
C VAL A 413 4.97 4.18 13.59
N SER A 414 6.24 4.61 13.49
CA SER A 414 6.74 5.79 14.23
C SER A 414 6.00 7.06 13.80
N LEU A 415 5.84 7.28 12.49
CA LEU A 415 5.17 8.46 11.96
C LEU A 415 3.66 8.47 12.24
N LEU A 416 3.01 7.29 12.31
CA LEU A 416 1.61 7.17 12.70
C LEU A 416 1.39 7.67 14.13
N ALA A 417 2.27 7.32 15.07
CA ALA A 417 2.19 7.80 16.45
C ALA A 417 2.29 9.34 16.51
N ASP A 418 3.19 9.94 15.73
CA ASP A 418 3.34 11.39 15.66
C ASP A 418 2.08 12.07 15.07
N LEU A 419 1.50 11.51 14.00
CA LEU A 419 0.30 12.04 13.35
C LEU A 419 -0.95 11.91 14.24
N LEU A 420 -1.05 10.84 15.03
CA LEU A 420 -2.08 10.68 16.07
C LEU A 420 -1.94 11.75 17.15
N ASN A 421 -0.73 11.97 17.67
CA ASN A 421 -0.45 12.99 18.68
C ASN A 421 -0.74 14.42 18.17
N GLN A 422 -0.57 14.67 16.86
CA GLN A 422 -0.91 15.94 16.22
C GLN A 422 -2.42 16.07 15.92
N GLY A 423 -3.23 15.05 16.15
CA GLY A 423 -4.66 15.04 15.83
C GLY A 423 -4.98 15.02 14.33
N LYS A 424 -3.99 14.71 13.47
CA LYS A 424 -4.18 14.59 12.02
C LYS A 424 -4.74 13.22 11.61
N LEU A 425 -4.54 12.22 12.46
CA LEU A 425 -5.14 10.89 12.34
C LEU A 425 -5.94 10.59 13.61
N ALA A 426 -6.90 9.69 13.48
CA ALA A 426 -7.59 9.03 14.58
C ALA A 426 -7.44 7.51 14.44
N GLU A 427 -7.61 6.80 15.56
CA GLU A 427 -7.61 5.34 15.63
C GLU A 427 -8.99 4.84 16.12
N PRO A 428 -10.00 4.77 15.24
CA PRO A 428 -11.36 4.35 15.61
C PRO A 428 -11.43 2.91 16.16
N LEU A 429 -10.53 2.05 15.71
CA LEU A 429 -10.33 0.67 16.20
C LEU A 429 -8.84 0.41 16.41
N PRO A 430 -8.44 -0.45 17.36
CA PRO A 430 -7.04 -0.77 17.59
C PRO A 430 -6.31 -1.18 16.31
N GLY A 431 -5.23 -0.47 15.96
CA GLY A 431 -4.42 -0.68 14.76
C GLY A 431 -5.11 -0.29 13.44
N ARG A 432 -6.23 0.46 13.48
CA ARG A 432 -6.98 0.91 12.33
C ARG A 432 -7.11 2.43 12.32
N TYR A 433 -6.73 3.06 11.25
CA TYR A 433 -6.52 4.50 11.18
C TYR A 433 -7.47 5.20 10.21
N ALA A 434 -7.79 6.45 10.49
CA ALA A 434 -8.53 7.34 9.60
C ALA A 434 -7.92 8.74 9.64
N ALA A 435 -7.87 9.43 8.50
CA ALA A 435 -7.48 10.84 8.46
C ALA A 435 -8.56 11.72 9.09
N ALA A 436 -8.15 12.75 9.84
CA ALA A 436 -9.08 13.70 10.45
C ALA A 436 -9.96 14.39 9.39
N SER A 437 -9.39 14.76 8.24
CA SER A 437 -10.12 15.32 7.09
C SER A 437 -11.22 14.37 6.56
N ALA A 438 -10.95 13.07 6.51
CA ALA A 438 -11.93 12.07 6.10
C ALA A 438 -13.06 11.90 7.13
N LEU A 439 -12.73 11.98 8.42
CA LEU A 439 -13.73 11.98 9.50
C LEU A 439 -14.59 13.24 9.47
N ASP A 440 -14.02 14.43 9.23
CA ASP A 440 -14.79 15.66 9.10
C ASP A 440 -15.76 15.62 7.90
N ALA A 441 -15.32 15.12 6.76
CA ALA A 441 -16.19 14.92 5.60
C ALA A 441 -17.31 13.88 5.88
N LEU A 442 -17.00 12.82 6.63
CA LEU A 442 -18.00 11.85 7.08
C LEU A 442 -19.00 12.50 8.07
N TRP A 443 -18.49 13.33 8.99
CA TRP A 443 -19.32 14.05 9.94
C TRP A 443 -20.31 14.97 9.23
N ASP A 444 -19.89 15.77 8.27
CA ASP A 444 -20.77 16.67 7.53
C ASP A 444 -21.92 15.90 6.87
N ARG A 445 -21.61 14.80 6.26
CA ARG A 445 -22.60 13.90 5.65
C ARG A 445 -23.55 13.28 6.69
N CYS A 446 -23.01 12.85 7.83
CA CYS A 446 -23.80 12.31 8.95
C CYS A 446 -24.75 13.38 9.51
N ARG A 447 -24.26 14.60 9.71
CA ARG A 447 -25.04 15.75 10.21
C ARG A 447 -26.20 16.09 9.27
N GLU A 448 -25.96 16.14 7.96
CA GLU A 448 -27.02 16.38 6.96
C GLU A 448 -28.11 15.30 7.02
N LEU A 449 -27.74 14.02 7.06
CA LEU A 449 -28.67 12.90 7.12
C LEU A 449 -29.52 12.93 8.40
N LEU A 450 -28.88 13.16 9.55
CA LEU A 450 -29.58 13.22 10.83
C LEU A 450 -30.48 14.46 10.92
N SER A 451 -30.01 15.63 10.45
CA SER A 451 -30.83 16.86 10.41
C SER A 451 -32.10 16.67 9.56
N ALA A 452 -31.96 16.10 8.37
CA ALA A 452 -33.10 15.79 7.50
C ALA A 452 -34.04 14.77 8.15
N TYR A 453 -33.51 13.76 8.84
CA TYR A 453 -34.29 12.77 9.56
C TYR A 453 -35.09 13.40 10.71
N HIS A 454 -34.45 14.25 11.53
CA HIS A 454 -35.10 14.93 12.64
C HIS A 454 -36.21 15.88 12.19
N GLN A 455 -36.04 16.56 11.06
CA GLN A 455 -37.09 17.39 10.46
C GLN A 455 -38.30 16.55 10.02
N LYS A 456 -38.05 15.40 9.41
CA LYS A 456 -39.10 14.50 8.92
C LYS A 456 -39.80 13.73 10.05
N HIS A 457 -39.02 13.37 11.10
CA HIS A 457 -39.47 12.53 12.21
C HIS A 457 -39.18 13.21 13.58
N PRO A 458 -39.81 14.34 13.89
CA PRO A 458 -39.45 15.15 15.07
C PRO A 458 -39.75 14.49 16.42
N LEU A 459 -40.56 13.44 16.43
CA LEU A 459 -40.91 12.66 17.63
C LEU A 459 -40.10 11.37 17.80
N HIS A 460 -39.23 11.02 16.84
CA HIS A 460 -38.33 9.89 16.98
C HIS A 460 -37.09 10.28 17.78
N ALA A 461 -36.58 9.39 18.62
CA ALA A 461 -35.36 9.64 19.40
C ALA A 461 -34.09 9.80 18.55
N GLY A 462 -34.14 9.37 17.29
CA GLY A 462 -33.06 9.43 16.32
C GLY A 462 -33.31 8.49 15.16
N MET A 463 -32.34 8.43 14.25
CA MET A 463 -32.35 7.50 13.12
C MET A 463 -31.88 6.10 13.61
N PRO A 464 -32.53 5.00 13.19
CA PRO A 464 -32.09 3.65 13.51
C PRO A 464 -30.63 3.40 13.04
N ALA A 465 -29.81 2.77 13.90
CA ALA A 465 -28.39 2.56 13.63
C ALA A 465 -28.14 1.78 12.31
N ALA A 466 -28.98 0.79 12.00
CA ALA A 466 -28.89 0.04 10.75
C ALA A 466 -29.12 0.93 9.51
N GLU A 467 -30.13 1.81 9.57
CA GLU A 467 -30.46 2.74 8.49
C GLU A 467 -29.35 3.78 8.28
N LEU A 468 -28.79 4.33 9.36
CA LEU A 468 -27.71 5.30 9.29
C LEU A 468 -26.46 4.66 8.67
N ARG A 469 -26.08 3.44 9.12
CA ARG A 469 -24.97 2.70 8.53
C ARG A 469 -25.17 2.43 7.04
N GLN A 470 -26.32 1.97 6.64
CA GLN A 470 -26.63 1.69 5.23
C GLN A 470 -26.52 2.92 4.34
N LYS A 471 -26.89 4.10 4.85
CA LYS A 471 -26.82 5.36 4.10
C LYS A 471 -25.40 5.93 4.04
N LEU A 472 -24.60 5.77 5.11
CA LEU A 472 -23.23 6.30 5.18
C LEU A 472 -22.20 5.38 4.54
N PHE A 473 -22.32 4.08 4.73
CA PHE A 473 -21.27 3.12 4.42
C PHE A 473 -21.73 2.09 3.40
N ARG A 474 -20.89 1.84 2.38
CA ARG A 474 -21.18 0.86 1.31
C ARG A 474 -20.26 -0.36 1.32
N GLN A 475 -19.05 -0.22 1.88
CA GLN A 475 -17.98 -1.20 1.68
C GLN A 475 -17.21 -1.54 2.97
N ILE A 476 -17.68 -1.10 4.12
CA ILE A 476 -17.07 -1.41 5.42
C ILE A 476 -18.00 -2.28 6.25
N THR A 477 -17.45 -3.01 7.20
CA THR A 477 -18.21 -3.88 8.08
C THR A 477 -19.08 -3.07 9.04
N PRO A 478 -20.18 -3.64 9.57
CA PRO A 478 -21.01 -2.98 10.58
C PRO A 478 -20.22 -2.54 11.81
N ALA A 479 -19.20 -3.32 12.24
CA ALA A 479 -18.36 -3.02 13.38
C ALA A 479 -17.47 -1.78 13.12
N GLU A 480 -16.87 -1.68 11.94
CA GLU A 480 -16.07 -0.51 11.53
C GLU A 480 -16.95 0.74 11.42
N GLY A 481 -18.16 0.61 10.86
CA GLY A 481 -19.11 1.71 10.78
C GLY A 481 -19.55 2.20 12.16
N ASP A 482 -19.83 1.30 13.09
CA ASP A 482 -20.17 1.66 14.47
C ASP A 482 -18.99 2.34 15.18
N ALA A 483 -17.75 1.86 14.98
CA ALA A 483 -16.55 2.47 15.54
C ALA A 483 -16.36 3.91 15.07
N LEU A 484 -16.59 4.20 13.78
CA LEU A 484 -16.54 5.56 13.23
C LEU A 484 -17.62 6.47 13.85
N LEU A 485 -18.83 5.98 14.05
CA LEU A 485 -19.91 6.75 14.70
C LEU A 485 -19.63 7.00 16.18
N GLU A 486 -18.98 6.05 16.87
CA GLU A 486 -18.57 6.20 18.26
C GLU A 486 -17.49 7.30 18.45
N VAL A 487 -16.65 7.58 17.45
CA VAL A 487 -15.75 8.75 17.47
C VAL A 487 -16.54 10.04 17.66
N PHE A 488 -17.60 10.24 16.85
CA PHE A 488 -18.43 11.45 16.94
C PHE A 488 -19.22 11.52 18.25
N ARG A 489 -19.59 10.38 18.83
CA ARG A 489 -20.20 10.33 20.16
C ARG A 489 -19.20 10.72 21.25
N ALA A 490 -17.98 10.21 21.18
CA ALA A 490 -16.91 10.56 22.14
C ALA A 490 -16.56 12.06 22.08
N GLU A 491 -16.64 12.67 20.90
CA GLU A 491 -16.45 14.11 20.70
C GLU A 491 -17.67 14.96 21.11
N GLY A 492 -18.76 14.34 21.56
CA GLY A 492 -19.97 15.03 21.96
C GLY A 492 -20.80 15.62 20.82
N ARG A 493 -20.54 15.24 19.57
CA ARG A 493 -21.29 15.70 18.36
C ARG A 493 -22.60 14.93 18.18
N MET A 494 -22.67 13.68 18.66
CA MET A 494 -23.83 12.78 18.56
C MET A 494 -24.13 12.16 19.91
N LYS A 495 -25.38 11.66 20.02
CA LYS A 495 -25.82 10.81 21.13
C LYS A 495 -26.49 9.55 20.61
N ARG A 496 -26.42 8.50 21.41
CA ARG A 496 -27.05 7.23 21.14
C ARG A 496 -28.10 6.92 22.21
N ALA A 497 -29.31 6.61 21.78
CA ALA A 497 -30.39 6.14 22.65
C ALA A 497 -30.78 4.73 22.18
N GLU A 498 -30.48 3.72 22.98
CA GLU A 498 -30.64 2.30 22.60
C GLU A 498 -30.01 2.00 21.22
N ASN A 499 -30.83 1.82 20.20
CA ASN A 499 -30.40 1.51 18.83
C ASN A 499 -30.61 2.67 17.84
N HIS A 500 -30.69 3.92 18.35
CA HIS A 500 -30.91 5.12 17.53
C HIS A 500 -29.77 6.12 17.72
N TRP A 501 -29.41 6.80 16.64
CA TRP A 501 -28.43 7.88 16.63
C TRP A 501 -29.12 9.22 16.41
N ALA A 502 -28.72 10.22 17.16
CA ALA A 502 -29.23 11.59 17.04
C ALA A 502 -28.09 12.61 17.18
N LEU A 503 -28.29 13.80 16.64
CA LEU A 503 -27.43 14.95 16.93
C LEU A 503 -27.46 15.27 18.43
N ALA A 504 -26.35 15.71 18.98
CA ALA A 504 -26.25 15.96 20.43
C ALA A 504 -27.28 16.99 20.92
N GLU A 505 -27.47 18.05 20.14
CA GLU A 505 -28.40 19.13 20.42
C GLU A 505 -29.87 18.79 20.17
N PHE A 506 -30.14 17.69 19.45
CA PHE A 506 -31.53 17.32 19.14
C PHE A 506 -32.28 16.89 20.41
N SER A 507 -33.46 17.41 20.61
CA SER A 507 -34.41 16.97 21.64
C SER A 507 -35.81 16.91 21.07
N ILE A 508 -36.57 15.91 21.48
CA ILE A 508 -37.97 15.79 21.10
C ILE A 508 -38.71 16.97 21.77
N ARG A 509 -39.34 17.81 20.95
CA ARG A 509 -40.16 18.94 21.42
C ARG A 509 -41.60 18.65 21.03
N LEU A 510 -42.44 18.45 22.05
CA LEU A 510 -43.86 18.28 21.86
C LEU A 510 -44.58 19.61 21.74
N THR A 511 -45.49 19.72 20.82
CA THR A 511 -46.45 20.87 20.78
C THR A 511 -47.40 20.78 21.97
N LYS A 512 -48.08 21.86 22.33
CA LYS A 512 -49.09 21.88 23.42
C LYS A 512 -50.14 20.76 23.25
N ARG A 513 -50.55 20.51 22.01
CA ARG A 513 -51.52 19.46 21.68
C ARG A 513 -50.93 18.04 21.89
N GLN A 514 -49.68 17.83 21.50
CA GLN A 514 -48.97 16.57 21.72
C GLN A 514 -48.64 16.33 23.19
N THR A 515 -48.33 17.39 23.95
CA THR A 515 -48.15 17.31 25.41
C THR A 515 -49.41 16.83 26.10
N ALA A 516 -50.59 17.42 25.76
CA ALA A 516 -51.86 16.98 26.32
C ALA A 516 -52.15 15.51 25.95
N LEU A 517 -51.79 15.06 24.74
CA LEU A 517 -51.96 13.69 24.31
C LEU A 517 -50.99 12.73 25.04
N ARG A 518 -49.75 13.14 25.25
CA ARG A 518 -48.77 12.44 26.06
C ARG A 518 -49.28 12.21 27.48
N ASP A 519 -49.71 13.27 28.12
CA ASP A 519 -50.20 13.23 29.52
C ASP A 519 -51.40 12.30 29.65
N ALA A 520 -52.36 12.37 28.70
CA ALA A 520 -53.49 11.46 28.65
C ALA A 520 -53.13 9.99 28.45
N LEU A 521 -52.13 9.69 27.59
CA LEU A 521 -51.62 8.34 27.39
C LEU A 521 -50.91 7.81 28.64
N LEU A 522 -50.06 8.61 29.26
CA LEU A 522 -49.33 8.23 30.48
C LEU A 522 -50.31 7.95 31.64
N GLU A 523 -51.31 8.85 31.85
CA GLU A 523 -52.30 8.68 32.88
C GLU A 523 -53.11 7.37 32.66
N ARG A 524 -53.45 7.06 31.41
CA ARG A 524 -54.22 5.84 31.09
C ARG A 524 -53.40 4.56 31.39
N PHE A 525 -52.14 4.53 30.99
CA PHE A 525 -51.28 3.37 31.27
C PHE A 525 -50.92 3.25 32.76
N LEU A 526 -50.81 4.38 33.49
CA LEU A 526 -50.62 4.38 34.92
C LEU A 526 -51.86 3.85 35.68
N ARG A 527 -53.06 4.33 35.30
CA ARG A 527 -54.35 3.83 35.86
C ARG A 527 -54.60 2.34 35.60
N GLY A 528 -54.14 1.85 34.44
CA GLY A 528 -54.24 0.41 34.12
C GLY A 528 -53.40 -0.47 35.03
N GLY A 529 -52.44 0.08 35.72
CA GLY A 529 -51.60 -0.62 36.70
C GLY A 529 -50.93 -1.85 36.07
N PRO A 530 -50.93 -3.01 36.77
CA PRO A 530 -50.33 -4.24 36.27
C PRO A 530 -51.14 -4.90 35.12
N GLU A 531 -52.38 -4.49 34.87
CA GLU A 531 -53.27 -5.03 33.85
C GLU A 531 -53.80 -3.96 32.88
N PRO A 532 -52.92 -3.27 32.14
CA PRO A 532 -53.36 -2.21 31.24
C PRO A 532 -54.08 -2.75 30.01
N ASP A 533 -54.85 -1.89 29.39
CA ASP A 533 -55.41 -2.11 28.05
C ASP A 533 -54.27 -2.36 27.04
N THR A 534 -54.60 -3.08 25.94
CA THR A 534 -53.70 -3.23 24.82
C THR A 534 -53.41 -1.86 24.14
N VAL A 535 -52.25 -1.71 23.55
CA VAL A 535 -51.86 -0.51 22.79
C VAL A 535 -52.92 -0.14 21.75
N GLU A 536 -53.47 -1.14 21.03
CA GLU A 536 -54.53 -0.91 20.06
C GLU A 536 -55.84 -0.44 20.69
N ALA A 537 -56.27 -1.03 21.80
CA ALA A 537 -57.47 -0.58 22.51
C ALA A 537 -57.32 0.86 23.02
N VAL A 538 -56.15 1.24 23.46
CA VAL A 538 -55.83 2.61 23.85
C VAL A 538 -55.92 3.56 22.65
N LEU A 539 -55.32 3.18 21.51
CA LEU A 539 -55.31 4.00 20.29
C LEU A 539 -56.72 4.09 19.66
N ASP A 540 -57.53 3.01 19.72
CA ASP A 540 -58.91 2.99 19.20
C ASP A 540 -59.84 3.90 19.98
N SER A 541 -59.55 4.17 21.25
CA SER A 541 -60.31 5.14 22.05
C SER A 541 -60.08 6.61 21.68
N ILE A 542 -59.05 6.85 20.82
CA ILE A 542 -58.70 8.20 20.32
C ILE A 542 -59.41 8.43 18.97
N PRO A 543 -59.92 9.67 18.72
CA PRO A 543 -60.53 10.00 17.45
C PRO A 543 -59.67 9.62 16.25
N PRO A 544 -60.27 9.05 15.16
CA PRO A 544 -59.49 8.51 14.02
C PRO A 544 -58.50 9.48 13.42
N GLU A 545 -58.82 10.75 13.35
CA GLU A 545 -57.98 11.84 12.82
C GLU A 545 -56.75 12.13 13.67
N ARG A 546 -56.67 11.60 14.90
CA ARG A 546 -55.57 11.80 15.84
C ARG A 546 -54.79 10.53 16.15
N ARG A 547 -55.19 9.37 15.62
CA ARG A 547 -54.54 8.09 15.95
C ARG A 547 -53.12 8.02 15.51
N GLU A 548 -52.81 8.56 14.34
CA GLU A 548 -51.42 8.56 13.85
C GLU A 548 -50.52 9.45 14.71
N GLU A 549 -50.98 10.64 15.11
CA GLU A 549 -50.29 11.50 16.05
C GLU A 549 -50.09 10.82 17.42
N ALA A 550 -51.12 10.12 17.91
CA ALA A 550 -51.06 9.37 19.16
C ALA A 550 -50.09 8.21 19.11
N ARG A 551 -50.02 7.50 17.96
CA ARG A 551 -49.03 6.44 17.74
C ARG A 551 -47.63 6.95 17.78
N GLN A 552 -47.32 8.11 17.15
CA GLN A 552 -46.02 8.72 17.16
C GLN A 552 -45.64 9.19 18.58
N VAL A 553 -46.57 9.79 19.34
CA VAL A 553 -46.34 10.21 20.74
C VAL A 553 -46.08 8.97 21.62
N LEU A 554 -46.85 7.88 21.44
CA LEU A 554 -46.66 6.63 22.17
C LEU A 554 -45.30 5.99 21.90
N GLU A 555 -44.82 5.96 20.64
CA GLU A 555 -43.49 5.49 20.30
C GLU A 555 -42.39 6.38 20.92
N SER A 556 -42.63 7.69 21.02
CA SER A 556 -41.68 8.60 21.71
C SER A 556 -41.63 8.33 23.22
N LEU A 557 -42.76 7.98 23.85
CA LEU A 557 -42.82 7.59 25.28
C LEU A 557 -42.10 6.26 25.55
N LEU A 558 -42.23 5.31 24.63
CA LEU A 558 -41.51 4.04 24.71
C LEU A 558 -39.99 4.24 24.58
N THR A 559 -39.57 5.06 23.63
CA THR A 559 -38.17 5.36 23.39
C THR A 559 -37.57 6.23 24.49
N GLY A 560 -38.40 7.15 25.07
CA GLY A 560 -38.03 7.96 26.25
C GLY A 560 -38.03 7.20 27.55
N GLY A 561 -38.49 5.93 27.55
CA GLY A 561 -38.56 5.08 28.76
C GLY A 561 -39.63 5.48 29.74
N GLU A 562 -40.57 6.37 29.40
CA GLU A 562 -41.74 6.71 30.22
C GLU A 562 -42.76 5.55 30.17
N LEU A 563 -42.82 4.82 29.06
CA LEU A 563 -43.48 3.53 28.93
C LEU A 563 -42.49 2.40 28.66
N VAL A 564 -42.79 1.21 29.15
CA VAL A 564 -41.98 0.00 29.02
C VAL A 564 -42.76 -1.04 28.23
N ARG A 565 -42.24 -1.45 27.07
CA ARG A 565 -42.88 -2.48 26.23
C ARG A 565 -42.66 -3.87 26.83
N LEU A 566 -43.74 -4.55 27.18
CA LEU A 566 -43.75 -5.94 27.65
C LEU A 566 -43.89 -6.93 26.50
N SER A 567 -44.78 -6.62 25.55
CA SER A 567 -45.00 -7.39 24.32
C SER A 567 -45.32 -6.42 23.18
N PRO A 568 -45.43 -6.86 21.91
CA PRO A 568 -45.88 -5.99 20.81
C PRO A 568 -47.19 -5.26 21.10
N GLU A 569 -48.06 -5.85 21.87
CA GLU A 569 -49.40 -5.35 22.16
C GLU A 569 -49.58 -4.68 23.52
N LEU A 570 -48.62 -4.80 24.43
CA LEU A 570 -48.76 -4.38 25.83
C LEU A 570 -47.57 -3.55 26.30
N CYS A 571 -47.85 -2.43 26.95
CA CYS A 571 -46.90 -1.55 27.59
C CYS A 571 -47.30 -1.25 29.02
N TRP A 572 -46.30 -1.14 29.91
CA TRP A 572 -46.50 -0.65 31.26
C TRP A 572 -45.94 0.76 31.39
N HIS A 573 -46.60 1.56 32.27
CA HIS A 573 -46.03 2.81 32.75
C HIS A 573 -44.72 2.54 33.54
N ARG A 574 -43.73 3.40 33.40
CA ARG A 574 -42.40 3.24 34.06
C ARG A 574 -42.53 2.97 35.57
N GLU A 575 -43.42 3.70 36.27
CA GLU A 575 -43.63 3.50 37.70
C GLU A 575 -44.19 2.09 38.03
N VAL A 576 -45.09 1.56 37.20
CA VAL A 576 -45.64 0.20 37.37
C VAL A 576 -44.56 -0.82 37.18
N PHE A 577 -43.71 -0.65 36.14
CA PHE A 577 -42.61 -1.54 35.89
C PHE A 577 -41.56 -1.47 37.03
N GLN A 578 -41.27 -0.27 37.56
CA GLN A 578 -40.35 -0.11 38.67
C GLN A 578 -40.87 -0.80 39.95
N LYS A 579 -42.16 -0.63 40.28
CA LYS A 579 -42.80 -1.34 41.37
C LYS A 579 -42.67 -2.87 41.23
N GLY A 580 -42.81 -3.34 39.98
CA GLY A 580 -42.57 -4.78 39.68
C GLY A 580 -41.15 -5.23 39.96
N LEU A 581 -40.17 -4.39 39.58
CA LEU A 581 -38.75 -4.66 39.88
C LEU A 581 -38.48 -4.70 41.39
N ASP A 582 -39.08 -3.79 42.15
CA ASP A 582 -38.88 -3.73 43.60
C ASP A 582 -39.47 -4.97 44.30
N ILE A 583 -40.67 -5.41 43.88
CA ILE A 583 -41.28 -6.69 44.30
C ILE A 583 -40.35 -7.88 43.95
N LEU A 584 -39.84 -7.91 42.73
CA LEU A 584 -38.95 -8.98 42.26
C LEU A 584 -37.66 -9.02 43.09
N ARG A 585 -37.08 -7.85 43.42
CA ARG A 585 -35.89 -7.74 44.28
C ARG A 585 -36.17 -8.29 45.68
N THR A 586 -37.29 -7.91 46.28
CA THR A 586 -37.68 -8.40 47.62
C THR A 586 -37.86 -9.92 47.63
N LEU A 587 -38.62 -10.48 46.68
CA LEU A 587 -38.83 -11.92 46.59
C LEU A 587 -37.55 -12.70 46.34
N CYS A 588 -36.64 -12.16 45.49
CA CYS A 588 -35.36 -12.80 45.23
C CYS A 588 -34.41 -12.69 46.44
N ALA A 589 -34.49 -11.64 47.25
CA ALA A 589 -33.70 -11.51 48.49
C ALA A 589 -34.14 -12.54 49.55
N ASP A 590 -35.45 -12.80 49.63
CA ASP A 590 -36.00 -13.70 50.62
C ASP A 590 -35.84 -15.20 50.21
N HIS A 591 -35.94 -15.53 48.95
CA HIS A 591 -36.03 -16.92 48.45
C HIS A 591 -34.88 -17.32 47.53
N GLY A 592 -34.01 -16.39 47.14
CA GLY A 592 -32.87 -16.59 46.19
C GLY A 592 -33.31 -16.72 44.72
N ALA A 593 -34.51 -17.18 44.46
CA ALA A 593 -35.13 -17.28 43.13
C ALA A 593 -36.62 -17.17 43.25
N VAL A 594 -37.29 -16.72 42.21
CA VAL A 594 -38.77 -16.53 42.23
C VAL A 594 -39.43 -17.36 41.16
N THR A 595 -40.63 -17.83 41.48
CA THR A 595 -41.56 -18.49 40.52
C THR A 595 -42.51 -17.49 39.91
N LEU A 596 -43.15 -17.88 38.77
CA LEU A 596 -44.21 -17.09 38.14
C LEU A 596 -45.41 -16.90 39.10
N ALA A 597 -45.73 -17.87 39.95
CA ALA A 597 -46.86 -17.80 40.88
C ALA A 597 -46.62 -16.77 42.00
N GLU A 598 -45.43 -16.75 42.58
CA GLU A 598 -45.03 -15.77 43.62
C GLU A 598 -45.10 -14.34 43.10
N VAL A 599 -44.57 -14.10 41.88
CA VAL A 599 -44.63 -12.76 41.26
C VAL A 599 -46.09 -12.38 40.92
N ARG A 600 -46.90 -13.27 40.42
CA ARG A 600 -48.33 -13.06 40.16
C ARG A 600 -49.06 -12.61 41.44
N ASP A 601 -48.87 -13.36 42.51
CA ASP A 601 -49.57 -13.13 43.77
C ASP A 601 -49.08 -11.86 44.49
N ALA A 602 -47.80 -11.61 44.48
CA ALA A 602 -47.22 -10.40 45.10
C ALA A 602 -47.55 -9.10 44.30
N PHE A 603 -47.82 -9.21 43.02
CA PHE A 603 -48.19 -8.09 42.16
C PHE A 603 -49.68 -7.94 41.96
N ASP A 604 -50.48 -8.82 42.56
CA ASP A 604 -51.96 -8.90 42.42
C ASP A 604 -52.40 -8.79 40.98
N THR A 605 -51.89 -9.70 40.13
CA THR A 605 -52.15 -9.69 38.67
C THR A 605 -52.44 -11.09 38.13
N THR A 606 -52.84 -11.19 36.86
CA THR A 606 -53.07 -12.49 36.24
C THR A 606 -51.74 -13.12 35.76
N ARG A 607 -51.76 -14.43 35.56
CA ARG A 607 -50.63 -15.21 35.06
C ARG A 607 -50.07 -14.67 33.76
N LYS A 608 -50.90 -14.11 32.89
CA LYS A 608 -50.50 -13.51 31.60
C LYS A 608 -49.55 -12.33 31.80
N TYR A 609 -49.94 -11.37 32.63
CA TYR A 609 -49.14 -10.14 32.83
C TYR A 609 -47.87 -10.41 33.64
N ALA A 610 -47.94 -11.27 34.66
CA ALA A 610 -46.76 -11.69 35.40
C ALA A 610 -45.72 -12.39 34.50
N LEU A 611 -46.16 -13.23 33.56
CA LEU A 611 -45.27 -13.87 32.60
C LEU A 611 -44.60 -12.86 31.67
N LEU A 612 -45.38 -11.94 31.08
CA LEU A 612 -44.87 -10.91 30.17
C LEU A 612 -43.88 -9.97 30.86
N PHE A 613 -44.11 -9.61 32.13
CA PHE A 613 -43.17 -8.84 32.94
C PHE A 613 -41.85 -9.59 33.14
N LEU A 614 -41.91 -10.88 33.55
CA LEU A 614 -40.72 -11.68 33.75
C LEU A 614 -39.94 -11.90 32.43
N GLU A 615 -40.63 -12.13 31.32
CA GLU A 615 -40.00 -12.22 30.00
C GLU A 615 -39.35 -10.88 29.56
N ALA A 616 -39.96 -9.74 29.92
CA ALA A 616 -39.38 -8.42 29.68
C ALA A 616 -38.12 -8.19 30.54
N CYS A 617 -38.12 -8.71 31.77
CA CYS A 617 -36.91 -8.70 32.63
C CYS A 617 -35.80 -9.62 32.07
N ASP A 618 -36.15 -10.80 31.56
CA ASP A 618 -35.21 -11.74 30.92
C ASP A 618 -34.58 -11.09 29.66
N ARG A 619 -35.39 -10.49 28.75
CA ARG A 619 -34.89 -9.78 27.56
C ARG A 619 -33.99 -8.60 27.89
N ARG A 620 -34.25 -7.90 28.99
CA ARG A 620 -33.43 -6.78 29.48
C ARG A 620 -32.23 -7.23 30.32
N GLN A 621 -32.03 -8.55 30.44
CA GLN A 621 -30.94 -9.15 31.22
C GLN A 621 -30.96 -8.77 32.71
N ILE A 622 -32.11 -8.44 33.26
CA ILE A 622 -32.34 -8.19 34.68
C ILE A 622 -32.39 -9.53 35.42
N THR A 623 -33.06 -10.52 34.81
CA THR A 623 -33.18 -11.88 35.35
C THR A 623 -32.59 -12.91 34.40
N VAL A 624 -32.32 -14.10 34.98
CA VAL A 624 -31.96 -15.32 34.25
C VAL A 624 -32.98 -16.41 34.63
N ARG A 625 -33.50 -17.11 33.62
CA ARG A 625 -34.42 -18.23 33.81
C ARG A 625 -33.63 -19.50 34.16
N GLU A 626 -33.97 -20.12 35.27
CA GLU A 626 -33.43 -21.42 35.72
C GLU A 626 -34.62 -22.38 35.91
N GLY A 627 -34.94 -23.17 34.91
CA GLY A 627 -36.14 -24.04 34.90
C GLY A 627 -37.44 -23.24 34.99
N ASP A 628 -38.23 -23.45 36.05
CA ASP A 628 -39.49 -22.73 36.34
C ASP A 628 -39.29 -21.47 37.18
N CYS A 629 -38.08 -21.23 37.68
CA CYS A 629 -37.75 -20.07 38.49
C CYS A 629 -36.92 -19.05 37.71
N ARG A 630 -36.81 -17.84 38.26
CA ARG A 630 -35.93 -16.76 37.79
C ARG A 630 -35.09 -16.22 38.92
N ARG A 631 -33.85 -15.88 38.62
CA ARG A 631 -32.88 -15.30 39.57
C ARG A 631 -32.40 -13.95 39.03
N LEU A 632 -32.18 -12.96 39.92
CA LEU A 632 -31.55 -11.69 39.57
C LEU A 632 -30.10 -11.88 39.13
N LYS A 633 -29.67 -11.18 38.07
CA LYS A 633 -28.25 -11.11 37.70
C LYS A 633 -27.49 -10.22 38.67
N LEU A 634 -26.34 -10.73 39.17
CA LEU A 634 -25.45 -10.09 40.19
C LEU A 634 -24.90 -8.68 39.84
N LYS A 635 -25.28 -8.10 38.70
CA LYS A 635 -24.81 -6.76 38.26
C LYS A 635 -25.86 -5.63 38.44
N PHE A 636 -27.01 -5.85 39.05
CA PHE A 636 -28.01 -4.84 39.34
C PHE A 636 -28.04 -4.48 40.82
N HIS A 637 -26.92 -3.93 41.31
CA HIS A 637 -26.91 -3.10 42.50
C HIS A 637 -26.72 -1.65 42.01
N ASP A 638 -27.76 -0.84 42.20
CA ASP A 638 -28.03 0.58 41.95
C ASP A 638 -28.75 0.91 40.64
#